data_ec6ca018ab0bb66adf758ea1cff94f06
#
_entry.id   ec6ca018ab0bb66adf758ea1cff94f06
#
_cell.length_a   1.000
_cell.length_b   1.000
_cell.length_c   1.000
_cell.angle_alpha   90.00
_cell.angle_beta   90.00
_cell.angle_gamma   90.00
#
_symmetry.space_group_name_H-M   'P 1'
#
loop_
_entity.id
_entity.type
_entity.pdbx_description
1 polymer ?
#
loop_
_entity_poly.entity_id
_entity_poly.type
_entity_poly.pdbx_seq_one_letter_code
_entity_poly.pdbx_strand_id
1 'polypeptide(L)'
;MKVTKIILVVFLAVQPWVWASAHAWGTVLDDKGEPLVGANVYWAGTTVGVATDVDGRFQLEPVKSTNLLVASFMGFHNDTTEVTSHSELTIVLVSDLLLEEVDIVERKMAVLRSRISPLTTETLTGEALCMAACCNLSESFETSASVDVAYSDAATGAKQIRLLGLSGTYVQMLTENTPNIRGLAQAFGMEYIPGPWMEAIQVSKGTSSVLNGYEAIAGQINVEYLKPQTQDPVALNAMISTETHAEVNVTGGWDINDKVSTGVLFHAQNMSLELDHNHDGFLDMPKNTNVNLLNRWYIRDGDYTGQILVRGLYDHRIGGQTKEAVTVAPTPYHIDLNTWRVDGFMKNGYVFDQETGMSIGIIASASYHNQQNSYGSRQWNAAQTNAYLNAIFQTSFDDSATDLWDDHSHNLSAGLSVNYDGYQEELSLVSPIDNLNRWEMTPGVFAEYTYTYKDKITLLVGIREDYSTRYGFFTTPRMNLRYAPFEWWTLRGSVGLGYRSPNAIADNAAYLSSNRIYHFDEVNLAQERSMNTGLSTVFYIPMGNKELQLSGEYYYTRFLDGVIADMDRDLHGVTLYNMHDVADAQYFSHNWQVEANMEILRGWTMTAAFRYTDVKQTSFNIATNEYQLRDKPLQNKFKGIISTSYQTPLKTWQFDLTAQFNGEGRMPDGFVIPEGSKQYRMHNGYIYHKWYPQLLGQVTKFFRTWSIYLGAENMTNFTQDNPIVGSKIGDTQFVNTQSANYDASMIWAPIHGWKLYLGFRWALERAE
;
A
#
# COMPACT_ATOMS: atom_id res chain seq x y z
N MET A 1 52.49 28.77 -46.04
CA MET A 1 51.33 28.76 -46.94
C MET A 1 50.77 27.32 -47.15
N LYS A 2 50.74 26.47 -46.09
CA LYS A 2 50.22 25.10 -46.18
C LYS A 2 49.36 24.68 -44.98
N VAL A 3 49.11 25.57 -44.02
CA VAL A 3 48.31 25.28 -42.81
C VAL A 3 46.86 25.84 -42.95
N THR A 4 46.63 26.82 -43.79
CA THR A 4 45.34 27.51 -43.94
C THR A 4 44.32 26.76 -44.84
N LYS A 5 44.78 25.73 -45.59
CA LYS A 5 43.86 24.93 -46.46
C LYS A 5 43.28 23.69 -45.80
N ILE A 6 43.77 23.26 -44.61
CA ILE A 6 43.20 22.11 -43.89
C ILE A 6 42.03 22.53 -42.99
N ILE A 7 42.00 23.78 -42.53
CA ILE A 7 40.93 24.29 -41.66
C ILE A 7 39.61 24.56 -42.46
N LEU A 8 39.71 24.82 -43.78
CA LEU A 8 38.52 25.10 -44.60
C LEU A 8 37.75 23.81 -45.04
N VAL A 9 38.41 22.65 -45.03
CA VAL A 9 37.79 21.37 -45.40
C VAL A 9 37.09 20.71 -44.21
N VAL A 10 37.50 21.01 -42.98
CA VAL A 10 36.86 20.49 -41.75
C VAL A 10 35.60 21.29 -41.41
N PHE A 11 35.49 22.56 -41.83
CA PHE A 11 34.30 23.39 -41.60
C PHE A 11 33.11 23.15 -42.57
N LEU A 12 33.34 22.43 -43.67
CA LEU A 12 32.28 22.06 -44.63
C LEU A 12 31.70 20.66 -44.44
N ALA A 13 32.19 19.88 -43.45
CA ALA A 13 31.69 18.54 -43.17
C ALA A 13 30.79 18.44 -41.91
N VAL A 14 30.56 19.55 -41.21
CA VAL A 14 29.60 19.62 -40.11
C VAL A 14 28.46 20.54 -40.53
N GLN A 15 27.63 20.08 -41.43
CA GLN A 15 26.28 20.59 -41.57
C GLN A 15 25.48 20.00 -40.38
N PRO A 16 24.90 20.80 -39.48
CA PRO A 16 23.91 20.26 -38.55
C PRO A 16 22.73 19.76 -39.40
N TRP A 17 22.44 18.51 -39.33
CA TRP A 17 21.16 18.01 -39.77
C TRP A 17 20.13 18.67 -38.84
N VAL A 18 19.55 19.76 -39.33
CA VAL A 18 18.36 20.35 -38.75
C VAL A 18 17.25 19.35 -39.02
N TRP A 19 16.98 18.50 -38.11
CA TRP A 19 15.73 17.77 -38.09
C TRP A 19 14.65 18.84 -37.94
N ALA A 20 13.82 18.98 -38.93
CA ALA A 20 12.61 19.79 -38.84
C ALA A 20 11.72 19.09 -37.82
N SER A 21 11.73 19.58 -36.59
CA SER A 21 10.82 19.12 -35.57
C SER A 21 9.43 19.64 -35.91
N ALA A 22 8.49 18.72 -36.13
CA ALA A 22 7.12 19.05 -36.49
C ALA A 22 6.36 19.38 -35.19
N HIS A 23 5.82 20.61 -35.11
CA HIS A 23 4.83 20.94 -34.06
C HIS A 23 3.62 20.03 -34.24
N ALA A 24 3.19 19.39 -33.17
CA ALA A 24 1.94 18.63 -33.15
C ALA A 24 0.81 19.56 -32.69
N TRP A 25 -0.21 19.69 -33.50
CA TRP A 25 -1.40 20.45 -33.16
C TRP A 25 -2.62 19.79 -33.82
N GLY A 26 -3.77 19.91 -33.18
CA GLY A 26 -4.97 19.24 -33.68
C GLY A 26 -6.12 19.27 -32.67
N THR A 27 -7.08 18.38 -32.90
CA THR A 27 -8.29 18.27 -32.06
C THR A 27 -8.46 16.82 -31.61
N VAL A 28 -8.86 16.64 -30.35
CA VAL A 28 -9.26 15.34 -29.78
C VAL A 28 -10.79 15.30 -29.71
N LEU A 29 -11.36 14.30 -30.35
CA LEU A 29 -12.80 14.08 -30.40
C LEU A 29 -13.15 12.74 -29.75
N ASP A 30 -14.40 12.57 -29.36
CA ASP A 30 -14.94 11.27 -29.01
C ASP A 30 -15.39 10.48 -30.26
N ASP A 31 -15.85 9.26 -30.09
CA ASP A 31 -16.36 8.36 -31.13
C ASP A 31 -17.67 8.86 -31.79
N LYS A 32 -18.29 9.90 -31.24
CA LYS A 32 -19.47 10.59 -31.82
C LYS A 32 -19.09 11.87 -32.55
N GLY A 33 -17.81 12.24 -32.54
CA GLY A 33 -17.28 13.45 -33.17
C GLY A 33 -17.42 14.71 -32.30
N GLU A 34 -17.70 14.58 -31.01
CA GLU A 34 -17.75 15.70 -30.09
C GLU A 34 -16.35 15.99 -29.50
N PRO A 35 -15.97 17.27 -29.29
CA PRO A 35 -14.67 17.62 -28.76
C PRO A 35 -14.49 17.17 -27.29
N LEU A 36 -13.38 16.50 -27.01
CA LEU A 36 -13.03 16.08 -25.64
C LEU A 36 -12.21 17.17 -24.95
N VAL A 37 -12.85 17.87 -24.02
CA VAL A 37 -12.27 18.94 -23.23
C VAL A 37 -11.44 18.36 -22.08
N GLY A 38 -10.19 18.81 -21.93
CA GLY A 38 -9.31 18.33 -20.86
C GLY A 38 -8.70 16.93 -21.11
N ALA A 39 -8.77 16.42 -22.34
CA ALA A 39 -8.03 15.23 -22.72
C ALA A 39 -6.53 15.50 -22.67
N ASN A 40 -5.77 14.60 -22.02
CA ASN A 40 -4.32 14.73 -21.95
C ASN A 40 -3.67 14.26 -23.25
N VAL A 41 -2.91 15.14 -23.90
CA VAL A 41 -2.14 14.83 -25.11
C VAL A 41 -0.66 15.00 -24.80
N TYR A 42 0.12 13.94 -24.93
CA TYR A 42 1.53 13.96 -24.53
C TYR A 42 2.40 13.09 -25.45
N TRP A 43 3.69 13.41 -25.52
CA TRP A 43 4.66 12.61 -26.27
C TRP A 43 4.95 11.29 -25.53
N ALA A 44 4.80 10.18 -26.22
CA ALA A 44 5.01 8.84 -25.66
C ALA A 44 6.39 8.72 -24.99
N GLY A 45 6.39 8.24 -23.73
CA GLY A 45 7.62 8.09 -22.96
C GLY A 45 8.21 9.40 -22.41
N THR A 46 7.51 10.54 -22.52
CA THR A 46 7.98 11.85 -22.03
C THR A 46 7.03 12.43 -20.98
N THR A 47 7.43 13.54 -20.38
CA THR A 47 6.58 14.35 -19.50
C THR A 47 6.02 15.59 -20.20
N VAL A 48 6.25 15.73 -21.50
CA VAL A 48 5.79 16.87 -22.31
C VAL A 48 4.40 16.54 -22.83
N GLY A 49 3.40 17.26 -22.33
CA GLY A 49 2.00 17.07 -22.68
C GLY A 49 1.19 18.34 -22.41
N VAL A 50 -0.05 18.36 -22.92
CA VAL A 50 -1.00 19.46 -22.75
C VAL A 50 -2.40 18.85 -22.60
N ALA A 51 -3.29 19.51 -21.87
CA ALA A 51 -4.72 19.20 -21.90
C ALA A 51 -5.39 19.93 -23.06
N THR A 52 -6.41 19.31 -23.67
CA THR A 52 -7.20 19.94 -24.73
C THR A 52 -8.07 21.08 -24.19
N ASP A 53 -8.27 22.10 -25.00
CA ASP A 53 -9.14 23.24 -24.70
C ASP A 53 -10.65 22.89 -24.88
N VAL A 54 -11.53 23.90 -24.71
CA VAL A 54 -12.98 23.76 -24.83
C VAL A 54 -13.48 23.30 -26.20
N ASP A 55 -12.68 23.47 -27.24
CA ASP A 55 -12.96 22.96 -28.59
C ASP A 55 -12.26 21.61 -28.84
N GLY A 56 -11.69 20.99 -27.80
CA GLY A 56 -10.92 19.75 -27.92
C GLY A 56 -9.54 19.93 -28.56
N ARG A 57 -9.06 21.18 -28.73
CA ARG A 57 -7.82 21.47 -29.46
C ARG A 57 -6.60 21.35 -28.54
N PHE A 58 -5.48 20.92 -29.13
CA PHE A 58 -4.18 20.87 -28.47
C PHE A 58 -3.09 21.42 -29.37
N GLN A 59 -2.03 21.90 -28.76
CA GLN A 59 -0.78 22.24 -29.44
C GLN A 59 0.41 21.87 -28.56
N LEU A 60 1.35 21.14 -29.13
CA LEU A 60 2.48 20.58 -28.39
C LEU A 60 3.79 20.82 -29.13
N GLU A 61 4.81 21.27 -28.41
CA GLU A 61 6.14 21.41 -29.00
C GLU A 61 6.79 20.04 -29.24
N PRO A 62 7.58 19.91 -30.32
CA PRO A 62 8.20 18.65 -30.66
C PRO A 62 9.30 18.28 -29.65
N VAL A 63 9.39 17.00 -29.33
CA VAL A 63 10.48 16.42 -28.52
C VAL A 63 11.43 15.62 -29.41
N LYS A 64 12.69 15.52 -29.01
CA LYS A 64 13.71 14.78 -29.80
C LYS A 64 13.67 13.27 -29.57
N SER A 65 12.98 12.83 -28.55
CA SER A 65 12.98 11.44 -28.07
C SER A 65 11.99 10.55 -28.80
N THR A 66 10.89 11.12 -29.34
CA THR A 66 9.82 10.34 -29.97
C THR A 66 9.02 11.19 -30.94
N ASN A 67 8.36 10.56 -31.90
CA ASN A 67 7.36 11.15 -32.79
C ASN A 67 5.95 10.57 -32.54
N LEU A 68 5.79 9.78 -31.45
CA LEU A 68 4.52 9.19 -31.05
C LEU A 68 3.81 10.11 -30.05
N LEU A 69 2.61 10.54 -30.39
CA LEU A 69 1.74 11.36 -29.57
C LEU A 69 0.64 10.48 -28.97
N VAL A 70 0.47 10.54 -27.66
CA VAL A 70 -0.58 9.80 -26.95
C VAL A 70 -1.64 10.79 -26.50
N ALA A 71 -2.90 10.53 -26.84
CA ALA A 71 -4.04 11.21 -26.26
C ALA A 71 -4.75 10.27 -25.29
N SER A 72 -5.13 10.79 -24.12
CA SER A 72 -5.81 10.03 -23.07
C SER A 72 -6.88 10.88 -22.40
N PHE A 73 -8.02 10.28 -22.09
CA PHE A 73 -9.10 10.91 -21.35
C PHE A 73 -9.77 9.90 -20.44
N MET A 74 -10.26 10.35 -19.30
CA MET A 74 -10.88 9.45 -18.32
C MET A 74 -12.15 8.81 -18.91
N GLY A 75 -12.20 7.47 -18.97
CA GLY A 75 -13.31 6.70 -19.56
C GLY A 75 -13.19 6.48 -21.06
N PHE A 76 -11.99 6.74 -21.65
CA PHE A 76 -11.67 6.51 -23.05
C PHE A 76 -10.34 5.74 -23.18
N HIS A 77 -10.24 4.90 -24.20
CA HIS A 77 -8.98 4.28 -24.56
C HIS A 77 -7.97 5.31 -25.04
N ASN A 78 -6.73 5.19 -24.57
CA ASN A 78 -5.64 6.03 -25.04
C ASN A 78 -5.38 5.74 -26.52
N ASP A 79 -5.30 6.77 -27.34
CA ASP A 79 -4.84 6.64 -28.72
C ASP A 79 -3.40 7.12 -28.85
N THR A 80 -2.64 6.43 -29.73
CA THR A 80 -1.24 6.78 -30.01
C THR A 80 -1.06 7.04 -31.50
N THR A 81 -0.80 8.28 -31.86
CA THR A 81 -0.67 8.73 -33.24
C THR A 81 0.77 9.12 -33.56
N GLU A 82 1.32 8.64 -34.69
CA GLU A 82 2.63 9.03 -35.17
C GLU A 82 2.57 10.37 -35.93
N VAL A 83 3.31 11.36 -35.40
CA VAL A 83 3.39 12.69 -36.02
C VAL A 83 4.49 12.71 -37.09
N THR A 84 4.10 12.66 -38.35
CA THR A 84 5.03 12.59 -39.50
C THR A 84 5.09 13.87 -40.36
N SER A 85 4.16 14.82 -40.13
CA SER A 85 4.05 16.04 -40.96
C SER A 85 3.47 17.22 -40.18
N HIS A 86 3.63 18.46 -40.69
CA HIS A 86 3.03 19.70 -40.15
C HIS A 86 1.56 19.84 -40.58
N SER A 87 0.74 18.84 -40.43
CA SER A 87 -0.69 18.88 -40.68
C SER A 87 -1.48 18.82 -39.40
N GLU A 88 -2.63 19.45 -39.38
CA GLU A 88 -3.58 19.34 -38.30
C GLU A 88 -3.94 17.87 -38.04
N LEU A 89 -3.86 17.46 -36.78
CA LEU A 89 -4.18 16.11 -36.32
C LEU A 89 -5.61 16.08 -35.81
N THR A 90 -6.36 15.06 -36.18
CA THR A 90 -7.64 14.74 -35.51
C THR A 90 -7.46 13.39 -34.84
N ILE A 91 -7.53 13.39 -33.50
CA ILE A 91 -7.41 12.19 -32.71
C ILE A 91 -8.82 11.87 -32.18
N VAL A 92 -9.30 10.66 -32.46
CA VAL A 92 -10.61 10.22 -31.98
C VAL A 92 -10.39 9.22 -30.86
N LEU A 93 -10.73 9.59 -29.64
CA LEU A 93 -10.72 8.66 -28.52
C LEU A 93 -12.05 7.91 -28.50
N VAL A 94 -11.94 6.60 -28.42
CA VAL A 94 -13.12 5.75 -28.33
C VAL A 94 -13.42 5.50 -26.89
N SER A 95 -14.68 5.68 -26.51
CA SER A 95 -15.17 5.38 -25.17
C SER A 95 -14.85 3.93 -24.83
N ASP A 96 -14.44 3.65 -23.58
CA ASP A 96 -14.15 2.29 -23.07
C ASP A 96 -15.28 1.28 -23.31
N LEU A 97 -16.38 1.73 -23.88
CA LEU A 97 -17.56 0.93 -24.25
C LEU A 97 -17.54 0.31 -25.65
N LEU A 98 -16.58 0.66 -26.53
CA LEU A 98 -16.61 0.19 -27.93
C LEU A 98 -15.21 0.09 -28.55
N LEU A 99 -14.43 -0.95 -28.32
CA LEU A 99 -13.29 -1.28 -29.21
C LEU A 99 -13.05 -2.78 -29.38
N GLU A 100 -13.02 -3.21 -30.65
CA GLU A 100 -12.33 -4.44 -31.09
C GLU A 100 -10.81 -4.28 -30.89
N GLU A 101 -10.22 -5.26 -30.25
CA GLU A 101 -8.83 -5.35 -29.82
C GLU A 101 -7.86 -5.33 -31.01
N VAL A 102 -7.20 -4.19 -31.28
CA VAL A 102 -5.90 -4.19 -31.94
C VAL A 102 -4.84 -4.27 -30.85
N ASP A 103 -4.36 -5.48 -30.61
CA ASP A 103 -3.41 -5.84 -29.57
C ASP A 103 -2.01 -5.20 -29.82
N ILE A 104 -1.88 -3.90 -29.58
CA ILE A 104 -0.56 -3.26 -29.38
C ILE A 104 -0.25 -3.43 -27.90
N VAL A 105 0.27 -4.60 -27.57
CA VAL A 105 0.63 -4.95 -26.22
C VAL A 105 1.92 -4.25 -25.83
N GLU A 106 1.80 -3.03 -25.37
CA GLU A 106 2.81 -2.46 -24.50
C GLU A 106 2.58 -3.05 -23.11
N ARG A 107 3.51 -3.84 -22.62
CA ARG A 107 3.39 -4.45 -21.29
C ARG A 107 3.44 -3.36 -20.25
N LYS A 108 2.35 -3.14 -19.50
CA LYS A 108 2.35 -2.26 -18.32
C LYS A 108 3.35 -2.85 -17.31
N MET A 109 4.27 -2.04 -16.83
CA MET A 109 5.17 -2.46 -15.75
C MET A 109 4.34 -2.83 -14.53
N ALA A 110 4.75 -3.88 -13.81
CA ALA A 110 4.07 -4.34 -12.60
C ALA A 110 3.93 -3.25 -11.54
N VAL A 111 4.90 -2.34 -11.46
CA VAL A 111 4.89 -1.17 -10.59
C VAL A 111 4.98 0.08 -11.45
N LEU A 112 3.94 0.91 -11.40
CA LEU A 112 3.90 2.19 -12.10
C LEU A 112 4.22 3.32 -11.13
N ARG A 113 5.11 4.22 -11.55
CA ARG A 113 5.38 5.48 -10.84
C ARG A 113 4.82 6.63 -11.64
N SER A 114 3.97 7.44 -11.04
CA SER A 114 3.45 8.63 -11.70
C SER A 114 4.59 9.57 -12.11
N ARG A 115 4.64 9.97 -13.37
CA ARG A 115 5.61 10.96 -13.86
C ARG A 115 5.15 12.39 -13.56
N ILE A 116 3.85 12.62 -13.42
CA ILE A 116 3.22 13.94 -13.33
C ILE A 116 2.94 14.34 -11.87
N SER A 117 2.52 13.40 -11.02
CA SER A 117 2.16 13.69 -9.63
C SER A 117 3.32 14.25 -8.82
N PRO A 118 3.09 15.30 -8.01
CA PRO A 118 4.08 15.80 -7.05
C PRO A 118 4.27 14.83 -5.87
N LEU A 119 3.32 13.94 -5.61
CA LEU A 119 3.42 12.90 -4.60
C LEU A 119 4.32 11.76 -5.10
N THR A 120 5.10 11.17 -4.19
CA THR A 120 5.88 9.95 -4.50
C THR A 120 4.96 8.75 -4.36
N THR A 121 4.22 8.43 -5.42
CA THR A 121 3.24 7.34 -5.46
C THR A 121 3.70 6.22 -6.38
N GLU A 122 3.66 5.00 -5.86
CA GLU A 122 3.85 3.74 -6.59
C GLU A 122 2.50 3.05 -6.71
N THR A 123 2.14 2.60 -7.91
CA THR A 123 0.92 1.81 -8.15
C THR A 123 1.29 0.38 -8.49
N LEU A 124 0.89 -0.56 -7.65
CA LEU A 124 0.91 -1.99 -7.95
C LEU A 124 -0.33 -2.30 -8.77
N THR A 125 -0.14 -2.69 -10.01
CA THR A 125 -1.24 -2.99 -10.94
C THR A 125 -1.77 -4.41 -10.74
N GLY A 126 -2.94 -4.74 -11.29
CA GLY A 126 -3.49 -6.08 -11.27
C GLY A 126 -2.50 -7.13 -11.81
N GLU A 127 -1.62 -6.78 -12.77
CA GLU A 127 -0.55 -7.66 -13.25
C GLU A 127 0.44 -7.98 -12.13
N ALA A 128 0.89 -7.00 -11.35
CA ALA A 128 1.77 -7.21 -10.19
C ALA A 128 1.12 -8.12 -9.15
N LEU A 129 -0.18 -7.91 -8.88
CA LEU A 129 -0.95 -8.71 -7.93
C LEU A 129 -1.10 -10.17 -8.40
N CYS A 130 -1.20 -10.40 -9.69
CA CYS A 130 -1.23 -11.75 -10.27
C CYS A 130 0.10 -12.49 -10.19
N MET A 131 1.25 -11.78 -10.19
CA MET A 131 2.60 -12.38 -10.11
C MET A 131 2.88 -13.06 -8.78
N ALA A 132 2.31 -12.55 -7.69
CA ALA A 132 2.47 -13.10 -6.35
C ALA A 132 1.34 -14.06 -5.94
N ALA A 133 0.36 -14.32 -6.84
CA ALA A 133 -0.89 -15.06 -6.54
C ALA A 133 -1.49 -14.67 -5.19
N CYS A 134 -1.56 -13.36 -4.93
CA CYS A 134 -1.93 -12.79 -3.66
C CYS A 134 -3.33 -13.25 -3.23
N CYS A 135 -3.43 -13.91 -2.09
CA CYS A 135 -4.70 -14.29 -1.49
C CYS A 135 -5.37 -13.08 -0.82
N ASN A 136 -4.56 -12.15 -0.32
CA ASN A 136 -5.04 -10.96 0.41
C ASN A 136 -4.10 -9.76 0.25
N LEU A 137 -4.49 -8.61 0.80
CA LEU A 137 -3.74 -7.37 0.70
C LEU A 137 -2.32 -7.48 1.30
N SER A 138 -2.11 -8.24 2.40
CA SER A 138 -0.78 -8.36 2.99
C SER A 138 0.22 -9.04 2.04
N GLU A 139 -0.18 -10.11 1.38
CA GLU A 139 0.67 -10.88 0.46
C GLU A 139 1.02 -10.07 -0.81
N SER A 140 0.18 -9.10 -1.18
CA SER A 140 0.44 -8.21 -2.33
C SER A 140 1.73 -7.39 -2.20
N PHE A 141 2.24 -7.21 -0.99
CA PHE A 141 3.47 -6.45 -0.75
C PHE A 141 4.73 -7.32 -0.67
N GLU A 142 4.63 -8.63 -0.80
CA GLU A 142 5.82 -9.49 -0.73
C GLU A 142 6.80 -9.25 -1.87
N THR A 143 6.33 -8.76 -3.01
CA THR A 143 7.19 -8.34 -4.13
C THR A 143 7.59 -6.86 -4.07
N SER A 144 7.14 -6.09 -3.07
CA SER A 144 7.45 -4.66 -2.91
C SER A 144 8.70 -4.44 -2.07
N ALA A 145 9.59 -3.57 -2.54
CA ALA A 145 10.71 -3.08 -1.73
C ALA A 145 10.30 -2.02 -0.71
N SER A 146 9.20 -1.33 -0.97
CA SER A 146 8.75 -0.16 -0.22
C SER A 146 8.01 -0.52 1.05
N VAL A 147 7.28 -1.64 1.03
CA VAL A 147 6.46 -2.12 2.14
C VAL A 147 7.00 -3.45 2.65
N ASP A 148 7.23 -3.56 3.95
CA ASP A 148 7.52 -4.84 4.60
C ASP A 148 6.23 -5.48 5.07
N VAL A 149 6.18 -6.80 5.01
CA VAL A 149 5.14 -7.62 5.63
C VAL A 149 5.80 -8.58 6.61
N ALA A 150 5.26 -8.70 7.80
CA ALA A 150 5.74 -9.62 8.81
C ALA A 150 4.55 -10.11 9.67
N TYR A 151 4.68 -11.28 10.25
CA TYR A 151 3.75 -11.71 11.30
C TYR A 151 3.86 -10.77 12.51
N SER A 152 2.74 -10.48 13.14
CA SER A 152 2.71 -9.66 14.36
C SER A 152 3.04 -10.48 15.61
N ASP A 153 2.65 -11.76 15.58
CA ASP A 153 2.92 -12.75 16.63
C ASP A 153 2.93 -14.17 16.02
N ALA A 154 3.37 -15.15 16.83
CA ALA A 154 3.55 -16.53 16.39
C ALA A 154 2.29 -17.41 16.51
N ALA A 155 1.16 -16.89 16.96
CA ALA A 155 0.04 -17.74 17.36
C ALA A 155 -1.29 -17.38 16.65
N THR A 156 -1.47 -16.12 16.24
CA THR A 156 -2.74 -15.65 15.65
C THR A 156 -2.75 -15.64 14.13
N GLY A 157 -1.57 -15.77 13.49
CA GLY A 157 -1.41 -15.64 12.06
C GLY A 157 -1.58 -14.21 11.53
N ALA A 158 -1.76 -13.22 12.41
CA ALA A 158 -1.92 -11.82 12.02
C ALA A 158 -0.67 -11.30 11.33
N LYS A 159 -0.86 -10.62 10.19
CA LYS A 159 0.22 -9.96 9.45
C LYS A 159 0.11 -8.44 9.60
N GLN A 160 1.23 -7.79 9.78
CA GLN A 160 1.37 -6.33 9.80
C GLN A 160 2.29 -5.84 8.71
N ILE A 161 2.03 -4.62 8.24
CA ILE A 161 2.93 -3.94 7.31
C ILE A 161 3.83 -2.96 8.05
N ARG A 162 4.94 -2.59 7.39
CA ARG A 162 5.80 -1.47 7.78
C ARG A 162 6.12 -0.63 6.55
N LEU A 163 5.99 0.66 6.68
CA LEU A 163 6.34 1.63 5.65
C LEU A 163 7.34 2.62 6.24
N LEU A 164 8.42 2.92 5.51
CA LEU A 164 9.52 3.76 5.99
C LEU A 164 10.10 3.32 7.35
N GLY A 165 10.08 2.01 7.65
CA GLY A 165 10.53 1.44 8.91
C GLY A 165 9.56 1.62 10.09
N LEU A 166 8.40 2.23 9.87
CA LEU A 166 7.39 2.44 10.90
C LEU A 166 6.26 1.40 10.78
N SER A 167 5.63 1.07 11.91
CA SER A 167 4.48 0.15 11.95
C SER A 167 3.35 0.60 11.04
N GLY A 168 2.56 -0.35 10.54
CA GLY A 168 1.36 -0.10 9.76
C GLY A 168 0.32 0.79 10.46
N THR A 169 0.37 0.89 11.79
CA THR A 169 -0.44 1.84 12.56
C THR A 169 -0.19 3.30 12.18
N TYR A 170 0.99 3.63 11.63
CA TYR A 170 1.38 4.95 11.14
C TYR A 170 1.15 5.15 9.64
N VAL A 171 0.56 4.16 8.98
CA VAL A 171 0.17 4.23 7.56
C VAL A 171 -1.34 4.43 7.48
N GLN A 172 -1.75 5.48 6.78
CA GLN A 172 -3.17 5.69 6.53
C GLN A 172 -3.66 4.68 5.48
N MET A 173 -4.53 3.76 5.91
CA MET A 173 -5.09 2.73 5.05
C MET A 173 -6.43 3.17 4.49
N LEU A 174 -6.50 3.29 3.18
CA LEU A 174 -7.70 3.69 2.45
C LEU A 174 -8.20 2.55 1.56
N THR A 175 -9.49 2.53 1.34
CA THR A 175 -10.13 1.78 0.26
C THR A 175 -10.93 2.77 -0.57
N GLU A 176 -10.64 2.85 -1.87
CA GLU A 176 -11.29 3.81 -2.75
C GLU A 176 -11.19 5.26 -2.20
N ASN A 177 -10.01 5.66 -1.70
CA ASN A 177 -9.75 6.97 -1.05
C ASN A 177 -10.65 7.27 0.18
N THR A 178 -11.14 6.24 0.85
CA THR A 178 -11.95 6.34 2.06
C THR A 178 -11.27 5.61 3.21
N PRO A 179 -11.06 6.21 4.40
CA PRO A 179 -10.46 5.53 5.55
C PRO A 179 -11.22 4.24 5.89
N ASN A 180 -10.53 3.09 5.98
CA ASN A 180 -11.19 1.80 6.16
C ASN A 180 -10.53 0.93 7.24
N ILE A 181 -9.24 0.56 7.07
CA ILE A 181 -8.53 -0.29 8.04
C ILE A 181 -7.93 0.62 9.11
N ARG A 182 -8.66 0.81 10.20
CA ARG A 182 -8.25 1.63 11.34
C ARG A 182 -8.86 1.11 12.66
N GLY A 183 -8.31 1.52 13.80
CA GLY A 183 -8.77 1.09 15.12
C GLY A 183 -8.73 -0.44 15.28
N LEU A 184 -9.85 -1.06 15.66
CA LEU A 184 -9.92 -2.52 15.88
C LEU A 184 -9.57 -3.34 14.63
N ALA A 185 -9.88 -2.82 13.44
CA ALA A 185 -9.59 -3.51 12.19
C ALA A 185 -8.08 -3.60 11.88
N GLN A 186 -7.21 -2.85 12.53
CA GLN A 186 -5.76 -2.86 12.23
C GLN A 186 -5.09 -4.19 12.51
N ALA A 187 -5.53 -4.93 13.52
CA ALA A 187 -4.90 -6.19 13.91
C ALA A 187 -4.95 -7.25 12.78
N PHE A 188 -6.07 -7.36 12.05
CA PHE A 188 -6.28 -8.39 11.02
C PHE A 188 -6.75 -7.82 9.67
N GLY A 189 -6.91 -6.49 9.57
CA GLY A 189 -7.55 -5.82 8.42
C GLY A 189 -6.85 -6.03 7.08
N MET A 190 -5.57 -6.35 7.08
CA MET A 190 -4.80 -6.67 5.88
C MET A 190 -5.28 -7.95 5.20
N GLU A 191 -5.89 -8.87 5.95
CA GLU A 191 -6.43 -10.12 5.46
C GLU A 191 -7.94 -10.02 5.13
N TYR A 192 -8.58 -8.88 5.43
CA TYR A 192 -9.99 -8.64 5.11
C TYR A 192 -10.21 -8.24 3.66
N ILE A 193 -9.16 -7.97 2.89
CA ILE A 193 -9.25 -7.58 1.48
C ILE A 193 -8.68 -8.70 0.62
N PRO A 194 -9.54 -9.45 -0.09
CA PRO A 194 -9.11 -10.53 -0.97
C PRO A 194 -8.29 -10.01 -2.15
N GLY A 195 -7.22 -10.72 -2.52
CA GLY A 195 -6.35 -10.38 -3.63
C GLY A 195 -7.09 -10.18 -4.96
N PRO A 196 -7.94 -11.15 -5.38
CA PRO A 196 -8.67 -11.06 -6.63
C PRO A 196 -9.72 -9.94 -6.74
N TRP A 197 -10.00 -9.21 -5.63
CA TRP A 197 -10.89 -8.05 -5.66
C TRP A 197 -10.19 -6.75 -6.01
N MET A 198 -8.85 -6.73 -5.92
CA MET A 198 -8.05 -5.53 -6.10
C MET A 198 -7.73 -5.28 -7.57
N GLU A 199 -8.08 -4.11 -8.06
CA GLU A 199 -7.68 -3.62 -9.38
C GLU A 199 -6.27 -3.00 -9.32
N ALA A 200 -6.01 -2.23 -8.26
CA ALA A 200 -4.71 -1.62 -8.02
C ALA A 200 -4.50 -1.28 -6.54
N ILE A 201 -3.23 -1.16 -6.14
CA ILE A 201 -2.83 -0.64 -4.83
C ILE A 201 -1.90 0.54 -5.07
N GLN A 202 -2.24 1.69 -4.49
CA GLN A 202 -1.43 2.90 -4.54
C GLN A 202 -0.71 3.09 -3.21
N VAL A 203 0.62 3.16 -3.24
CA VAL A 203 1.48 3.40 -2.08
C VAL A 203 2.11 4.78 -2.21
N SER A 204 1.67 5.74 -1.41
CA SER A 204 2.25 7.08 -1.33
C SER A 204 3.13 7.18 -0.08
N LYS A 205 4.43 7.45 -0.29
CA LYS A 205 5.43 7.53 0.78
C LYS A 205 5.54 8.96 1.31
N GLY A 206 5.74 9.08 2.61
CA GLY A 206 5.89 10.37 3.27
C GLY A 206 4.59 11.13 3.41
N THR A 207 4.61 12.44 3.20
CA THR A 207 3.40 13.26 3.29
C THR A 207 2.51 13.06 2.08
N SER A 208 1.23 12.80 2.33
CA SER A 208 0.17 12.71 1.30
C SER A 208 -0.61 14.03 1.19
N SER A 209 -1.63 14.09 0.32
CA SER A 209 -2.57 15.20 0.24
C SER A 209 -3.33 15.42 1.57
N VAL A 210 -3.66 16.66 1.91
CA VAL A 210 -4.50 17.00 3.08
C VAL A 210 -5.97 16.65 2.87
N LEU A 211 -6.39 16.39 1.62
CA LEU A 211 -7.77 16.03 1.26
C LEU A 211 -8.21 14.71 1.90
N ASN A 212 -7.26 13.77 2.09
CA ASN A 212 -7.53 12.44 2.64
C ASN A 212 -7.43 12.38 4.17
N GLY A 213 -7.19 13.52 4.84
CA GLY A 213 -7.12 13.59 6.29
C GLY A 213 -5.72 13.84 6.84
N TYR A 214 -5.58 13.69 8.14
CA TYR A 214 -4.39 14.03 8.92
C TYR A 214 -3.49 12.83 9.28
N GLU A 215 -3.97 11.58 9.10
CA GLU A 215 -3.37 10.38 9.71
C GLU A 215 -2.14 9.81 8.98
N ALA A 216 -1.77 10.33 7.80
CA ALA A 216 -0.60 9.83 7.07
C ALA A 216 0.71 10.31 7.72
N ILE A 217 1.28 9.51 8.64
CA ILE A 217 2.56 9.75 9.31
C ILE A 217 3.71 9.18 8.46
N ALA A 218 3.66 7.90 8.12
CA ALA A 218 4.66 7.24 7.26
C ALA A 218 4.27 7.31 5.78
N GLY A 219 3.00 7.47 5.51
CA GLY A 219 2.43 7.49 4.17
C GLY A 219 1.00 7.00 4.13
N GLN A 220 0.56 6.72 2.92
CA GLN A 220 -0.81 6.29 2.63
C GLN A 220 -0.79 5.09 1.70
N ILE A 221 -1.66 4.12 1.95
CA ILE A 221 -1.94 3.01 1.05
C ILE A 221 -3.42 3.07 0.69
N ASN A 222 -3.73 3.16 -0.59
CA ASN A 222 -5.10 3.14 -1.11
C ASN A 222 -5.31 1.90 -1.98
N VAL A 223 -6.38 1.16 -1.70
CA VAL A 223 -6.78 -0.03 -2.45
C VAL A 223 -7.97 0.32 -3.33
N GLU A 224 -7.83 0.10 -4.62
CA GLU A 224 -8.92 0.21 -5.58
C GLU A 224 -9.48 -1.18 -5.86
N TYR A 225 -10.80 -1.34 -5.75
CA TYR A 225 -11.49 -2.58 -6.11
C TYR A 225 -11.88 -2.60 -7.58
N LEU A 226 -12.09 -3.81 -8.13
CA LEU A 226 -12.69 -4.01 -9.44
C LEU A 226 -13.97 -3.19 -9.60
N LYS A 227 -14.14 -2.54 -10.75
CA LYS A 227 -15.25 -1.63 -11.02
C LYS A 227 -16.31 -2.30 -11.90
N PRO A 228 -17.62 -2.12 -11.61
CA PRO A 228 -18.68 -2.86 -12.29
C PRO A 228 -18.72 -2.65 -13.80
N GLN A 229 -18.30 -1.46 -14.26
CA GLN A 229 -18.31 -1.11 -15.69
C GLN A 229 -17.12 -1.70 -16.47
N THR A 230 -16.02 -2.08 -15.80
CA THR A 230 -14.78 -2.56 -16.44
C THR A 230 -14.48 -4.04 -16.16
N GLN A 231 -15.11 -4.64 -15.13
CA GLN A 231 -14.87 -6.05 -14.81
C GLN A 231 -15.69 -6.99 -15.72
N ASP A 232 -15.23 -8.23 -15.81
CA ASP A 232 -15.91 -9.29 -16.53
C ASP A 232 -17.32 -9.54 -15.98
N PRO A 233 -18.29 -9.98 -16.80
CA PRO A 233 -19.63 -10.34 -16.34
C PRO A 233 -19.63 -11.40 -15.26
N VAL A 234 -18.75 -12.40 -15.35
CA VAL A 234 -18.47 -13.38 -14.30
C VAL A 234 -17.02 -13.80 -14.38
N ALA A 235 -16.32 -13.76 -13.27
CA ALA A 235 -15.00 -14.35 -13.14
C ALA A 235 -14.91 -15.22 -11.88
N LEU A 236 -14.12 -16.27 -11.95
CA LEU A 236 -13.86 -17.23 -10.88
C LEU A 236 -12.35 -17.34 -10.67
N ASN A 237 -11.93 -17.24 -9.43
CA ASN A 237 -10.59 -17.61 -8.99
C ASN A 237 -10.71 -18.65 -7.86
N ALA A 238 -10.02 -19.77 -7.97
CA ALA A 238 -9.98 -20.79 -6.92
C ALA A 238 -8.53 -21.23 -6.69
N MET A 239 -8.15 -21.42 -5.44
CA MET A 239 -6.80 -21.82 -5.05
C MET A 239 -6.82 -22.82 -3.89
N ILE A 240 -5.84 -23.71 -3.87
CA ILE A 240 -5.55 -24.62 -2.75
C ILE A 240 -4.04 -24.66 -2.50
N SER A 241 -3.64 -24.77 -1.23
CA SER A 241 -2.23 -24.91 -0.84
C SER A 241 -1.96 -26.17 -0.05
N THR A 242 -0.66 -26.48 0.11
CA THR A 242 -0.19 -27.60 0.97
C THR A 242 -0.56 -27.42 2.44
N GLU A 243 -0.86 -26.20 2.88
CA GLU A 243 -1.37 -25.90 4.21
C GLU A 243 -2.89 -26.09 4.33
N THR A 244 -3.52 -26.72 3.31
CA THR A 244 -4.98 -26.86 3.18
C THR A 244 -5.76 -25.55 3.19
N HIS A 245 -5.08 -24.47 2.90
CA HIS A 245 -5.74 -23.23 2.60
C HIS A 245 -6.47 -23.39 1.27
N ALA A 246 -7.78 -23.39 1.30
CA ALA A 246 -8.65 -23.42 0.13
C ALA A 246 -9.40 -22.08 0.05
N GLU A 247 -9.39 -21.49 -1.14
CA GLU A 247 -9.97 -20.18 -1.40
C GLU A 247 -10.79 -20.18 -2.69
N VAL A 248 -11.91 -19.49 -2.69
CA VAL A 248 -12.72 -19.22 -3.86
C VAL A 248 -13.16 -17.77 -3.90
N ASN A 249 -13.00 -17.15 -5.06
CA ASN A 249 -13.50 -15.81 -5.37
C ASN A 249 -14.40 -15.87 -6.59
N VAL A 250 -15.55 -15.22 -6.51
CA VAL A 250 -16.48 -15.02 -7.64
C VAL A 250 -16.72 -13.53 -7.76
N THR A 251 -16.48 -12.98 -8.92
CA THR A 251 -16.70 -11.56 -9.19
C THR A 251 -17.55 -11.41 -10.45
N GLY A 252 -18.34 -10.34 -10.53
CA GLY A 252 -19.11 -10.06 -11.73
C GLY A 252 -19.65 -8.65 -11.77
N GLY A 253 -19.71 -8.08 -12.99
CA GLY A 253 -20.20 -6.72 -13.24
C GLY A 253 -21.16 -6.67 -14.42
N TRP A 254 -22.25 -5.91 -14.26
CA TRP A 254 -23.31 -5.81 -15.26
C TRP A 254 -23.79 -4.38 -15.39
N ASP A 255 -24.06 -3.94 -16.62
CA ASP A 255 -24.79 -2.72 -16.89
C ASP A 255 -26.29 -3.00 -16.81
N ILE A 256 -26.97 -2.23 -15.97
CA ILE A 256 -28.43 -2.27 -15.87
C ILE A 256 -29.04 -1.44 -16.99
N ASN A 257 -28.38 -0.32 -17.30
CA ASN A 257 -28.67 0.56 -18.42
C ASN A 257 -27.43 1.44 -18.68
N ASP A 258 -27.49 2.32 -19.67
CA ASP A 258 -26.39 3.19 -20.12
C ASP A 258 -25.83 4.12 -19.01
N LYS A 259 -26.55 4.29 -17.89
CA LYS A 259 -26.17 5.17 -16.79
C LYS A 259 -25.81 4.43 -15.50
N VAL A 260 -26.19 3.18 -15.37
CA VAL A 260 -26.11 2.45 -14.09
C VAL A 260 -25.50 1.08 -14.30
N SER A 261 -24.41 0.81 -13.62
CA SER A 261 -23.77 -0.50 -13.53
C SER A 261 -23.75 -1.01 -12.09
N THR A 262 -23.82 -2.32 -11.91
CA THR A 262 -23.69 -2.97 -10.60
C THR A 262 -22.70 -4.12 -10.65
N GLY A 263 -22.03 -4.38 -9.53
CA GLY A 263 -21.10 -5.49 -9.41
C GLY A 263 -21.20 -6.18 -8.06
N VAL A 264 -20.86 -7.46 -8.06
CA VAL A 264 -20.81 -8.31 -6.89
C VAL A 264 -19.43 -8.96 -6.80
N LEU A 265 -18.81 -8.90 -5.63
CA LEU A 265 -17.57 -9.58 -5.31
C LEU A 265 -17.84 -10.50 -4.12
N PHE A 266 -17.58 -11.78 -4.28
CA PHE A 266 -17.71 -12.81 -3.24
C PHE A 266 -16.37 -13.49 -3.01
N HIS A 267 -16.03 -13.71 -1.74
CA HIS A 267 -14.85 -14.45 -1.32
C HIS A 267 -15.20 -15.39 -0.19
N ALA A 268 -14.65 -16.58 -0.23
CA ALA A 268 -14.65 -17.52 0.89
C ALA A 268 -13.32 -18.26 0.94
N GLN A 269 -12.76 -18.34 2.15
CA GLN A 269 -11.56 -19.17 2.40
C GLN A 269 -11.75 -20.03 3.64
N ASN A 270 -11.05 -21.18 3.63
CA ASN A 270 -10.99 -22.05 4.76
C ASN A 270 -9.60 -22.69 4.88
N MET A 271 -9.07 -22.74 6.09
CA MET A 271 -7.89 -23.48 6.48
C MET A 271 -8.26 -24.30 7.72
N SER A 272 -8.24 -25.63 7.62
CA SER A 272 -8.87 -26.51 8.61
C SER A 272 -7.93 -27.52 9.25
N LEU A 273 -6.72 -27.78 8.69
CA LEU A 273 -5.78 -28.74 9.27
C LEU A 273 -4.96 -28.13 10.42
N GLU A 274 -4.53 -28.98 11.30
CA GLU A 274 -3.54 -28.68 12.34
C GLU A 274 -2.16 -29.01 11.78
N LEU A 275 -1.31 -27.98 11.63
CA LEU A 275 0.06 -28.11 11.17
C LEU A 275 1.00 -27.61 12.27
N ASP A 276 1.96 -28.44 12.63
CA ASP A 276 3.00 -28.19 13.63
C ASP A 276 4.31 -28.80 13.10
N HIS A 277 4.95 -28.10 12.15
CA HIS A 277 6.17 -28.60 11.51
C HIS A 277 7.42 -28.43 12.37
N ASN A 278 7.40 -27.48 13.31
CA ASN A 278 8.50 -27.22 14.22
C ASN A 278 8.43 -28.07 15.50
N HIS A 279 7.34 -28.84 15.68
CA HIS A 279 7.07 -29.74 16.80
C HIS A 279 7.13 -29.05 18.18
N ASP A 280 6.66 -27.82 18.25
CA ASP A 280 6.58 -27.09 19.52
C ASP A 280 5.24 -27.27 20.24
N GLY A 281 4.29 -27.99 19.65
CA GLY A 281 2.97 -28.28 20.17
C GLY A 281 1.94 -27.18 19.90
N PHE A 282 2.30 -26.19 19.11
CA PHE A 282 1.39 -25.13 18.66
C PHE A 282 1.10 -25.25 17.15
N LEU A 283 -0.02 -24.69 16.74
CA LEU A 283 -0.34 -24.55 15.33
C LEU A 283 0.60 -23.51 14.71
N ASP A 284 1.33 -23.86 13.64
CA ASP A 284 2.14 -22.92 12.87
C ASP A 284 1.30 -21.79 12.28
N MET A 285 0.06 -22.11 11.88
CA MET A 285 -0.95 -21.16 11.42
C MET A 285 -2.30 -21.52 12.06
N PRO A 286 -3.12 -20.53 12.47
CA PRO A 286 -4.45 -20.80 13.00
C PRO A 286 -5.34 -21.37 11.90
N LYS A 287 -6.29 -22.22 12.26
CA LYS A 287 -7.42 -22.55 11.39
C LYS A 287 -8.20 -21.26 11.16
N ASN A 288 -8.59 -21.02 9.93
CA ASN A 288 -9.28 -19.80 9.55
C ASN A 288 -10.49 -20.11 8.65
N THR A 289 -11.60 -19.45 8.90
CA THR A 289 -12.75 -19.36 7.99
C THR A 289 -13.08 -17.90 7.79
N ASN A 290 -12.97 -17.44 6.56
CA ASN A 290 -13.28 -16.05 6.19
C ASN A 290 -14.29 -16.03 5.05
N VAL A 291 -15.34 -15.22 5.19
CA VAL A 291 -16.35 -15.01 4.15
C VAL A 291 -16.58 -13.52 3.99
N ASN A 292 -16.48 -13.07 2.76
CA ASN A 292 -16.70 -11.68 2.36
C ASN A 292 -17.72 -11.59 1.23
N LEU A 293 -18.62 -10.63 1.31
CA LEU A 293 -19.54 -10.28 0.23
C LEU A 293 -19.57 -8.76 0.07
N LEU A 294 -19.37 -8.30 -1.14
CA LEU A 294 -19.41 -6.89 -1.50
C LEU A 294 -20.33 -6.70 -2.69
N ASN A 295 -21.21 -5.70 -2.60
CA ASN A 295 -21.97 -5.19 -3.74
C ASN A 295 -21.66 -3.72 -3.94
N ARG A 296 -21.44 -3.33 -5.19
CA ARG A 296 -21.21 -1.93 -5.55
C ARG A 296 -22.06 -1.51 -6.73
N TRP A 297 -22.35 -0.21 -6.78
CA TRP A 297 -23.11 0.46 -7.81
C TRP A 297 -22.30 1.63 -8.34
N TYR A 298 -22.36 1.84 -9.63
CA TYR A 298 -21.81 2.98 -10.32
C TYR A 298 -22.89 3.64 -11.13
N ILE A 299 -23.00 4.96 -11.02
CA ILE A 299 -24.03 5.77 -11.68
C ILE A 299 -23.31 6.91 -12.40
N ARG A 300 -23.58 7.08 -13.68
CA ARG A 300 -23.07 8.21 -14.47
C ARG A 300 -24.20 8.81 -15.28
N ASP A 301 -24.47 10.09 -15.10
CA ASP A 301 -25.55 10.81 -15.78
C ASP A 301 -25.11 12.25 -16.06
N GLY A 302 -24.57 12.50 -17.28
CA GLY A 302 -24.00 13.79 -17.63
C GLY A 302 -22.88 14.19 -16.67
N ASP A 303 -23.04 15.33 -16.02
CA ASP A 303 -22.07 15.90 -15.06
C ASP A 303 -22.08 15.25 -13.67
N TYR A 304 -23.01 14.30 -13.44
CA TYR A 304 -23.13 13.59 -12.17
C TYR A 304 -22.47 12.22 -12.23
N THR A 305 -21.67 11.91 -11.20
CA THR A 305 -21.11 10.58 -10.96
C THR A 305 -21.41 10.14 -9.52
N GLY A 306 -21.99 8.95 -9.37
CA GLY A 306 -22.32 8.35 -8.08
C GLY A 306 -21.71 6.96 -7.93
N GLN A 307 -21.24 6.64 -6.72
CA GLN A 307 -20.79 5.30 -6.36
C GLN A 307 -21.35 4.93 -4.99
N ILE A 308 -21.82 3.70 -4.86
CA ILE A 308 -22.29 3.14 -3.60
C ILE A 308 -21.64 1.77 -3.45
N LEU A 309 -21.12 1.48 -2.27
CA LEU A 309 -20.55 0.17 -1.94
C LEU A 309 -21.02 -0.25 -0.55
N VAL A 310 -21.37 -1.52 -0.41
CA VAL A 310 -21.69 -2.15 0.88
C VAL A 310 -20.98 -3.50 0.94
N ARG A 311 -20.34 -3.79 2.06
CA ARG A 311 -19.60 -5.03 2.29
C ARG A 311 -19.98 -5.63 3.65
N GLY A 312 -20.09 -6.95 3.68
CA GLY A 312 -20.19 -7.76 4.90
C GLY A 312 -19.02 -8.74 4.99
N LEU A 313 -18.44 -8.88 6.16
CA LEU A 313 -17.31 -9.75 6.46
C LEU A 313 -17.59 -10.58 7.71
N TYR A 314 -17.24 -11.86 7.65
CA TYR A 314 -17.11 -12.77 8.78
C TYR A 314 -15.72 -13.42 8.76
N ASP A 315 -14.98 -13.36 9.88
CA ASP A 315 -13.67 -13.98 10.06
C ASP A 315 -13.61 -14.72 11.38
N HIS A 316 -13.28 -16.00 11.35
CA HIS A 316 -13.18 -16.85 12.54
C HIS A 316 -11.86 -17.62 12.51
N ARG A 317 -11.04 -17.44 13.56
CA ARG A 317 -9.72 -18.05 13.70
C ARG A 317 -9.64 -18.86 14.97
N ILE A 318 -9.08 -20.06 14.87
CA ILE A 318 -8.82 -20.96 15.99
C ILE A 318 -7.35 -21.32 15.96
N GLY A 319 -6.62 -20.94 17.00
CA GLY A 319 -5.18 -21.17 17.15
C GLY A 319 -4.80 -21.73 18.51
N GLY A 320 -3.51 -21.66 18.84
CA GLY A 320 -2.94 -22.15 20.09
C GLY A 320 -2.38 -23.56 19.96
N GLN A 321 -2.49 -24.37 21.02
CA GLN A 321 -1.90 -25.69 21.08
C GLN A 321 -2.65 -26.71 20.21
N THR A 322 -1.89 -27.67 19.65
CA THR A 322 -2.42 -28.79 18.90
C THR A 322 -3.24 -29.73 19.80
N LYS A 323 -4.09 -30.57 19.24
CA LYS A 323 -4.86 -31.59 20.01
C LYS A 323 -3.96 -32.52 20.80
N GLU A 324 -2.81 -32.87 20.25
CA GLU A 324 -1.83 -33.74 20.92
C GLU A 324 -1.24 -33.03 22.13
N ALA A 325 -0.81 -31.79 22.00
CA ALA A 325 -0.25 -30.98 23.08
C ALA A 325 -1.28 -30.74 24.21
N VAL A 326 -2.55 -30.47 23.86
CA VAL A 326 -3.63 -30.26 24.81
C VAL A 326 -3.84 -31.45 25.75
N THR A 327 -3.63 -32.69 25.28
CA THR A 327 -3.81 -33.89 26.12
C THR A 327 -2.79 -34.03 27.25
N VAL A 328 -1.62 -33.42 27.12
CA VAL A 328 -0.50 -33.49 28.08
C VAL A 328 -0.21 -32.15 28.76
N ALA A 329 -0.78 -31.06 28.27
CA ALA A 329 -0.60 -29.74 28.84
C ALA A 329 -1.38 -29.62 30.17
N PRO A 330 -0.77 -29.11 31.26
CA PRO A 330 -1.48 -28.89 32.54
C PRO A 330 -2.58 -27.84 32.38
N THR A 331 -2.43 -26.89 31.50
CA THR A 331 -3.38 -25.82 31.16
C THR A 331 -3.35 -25.59 29.66
N PRO A 332 -4.32 -26.15 28.92
CA PRO A 332 -4.40 -25.94 27.47
C PRO A 332 -4.51 -24.48 27.10
N TYR A 333 -3.80 -24.08 26.07
CA TYR A 333 -3.84 -22.73 25.51
C TYR A 333 -4.57 -22.74 24.18
N HIS A 334 -5.71 -22.07 24.13
CA HIS A 334 -6.53 -21.91 22.94
C HIS A 334 -6.69 -20.45 22.60
N ILE A 335 -6.66 -20.15 21.30
CA ILE A 335 -7.01 -18.86 20.71
C ILE A 335 -8.31 -19.07 19.94
N ASP A 336 -9.29 -18.21 20.20
CA ASP A 336 -10.55 -18.15 19.47
C ASP A 336 -10.86 -16.68 19.17
N LEU A 337 -10.80 -16.31 17.90
CA LEU A 337 -10.99 -14.94 17.43
C LEU A 337 -12.16 -14.92 16.46
N ASN A 338 -13.26 -14.30 16.86
CA ASN A 338 -14.49 -14.21 16.09
C ASN A 338 -14.78 -12.75 15.77
N THR A 339 -14.79 -12.41 14.50
CA THR A 339 -15.00 -11.05 14.01
C THR A 339 -16.08 -11.02 12.95
N TRP A 340 -16.98 -10.05 13.05
CA TRP A 340 -17.85 -9.66 11.96
C TRP A 340 -17.81 -8.15 11.75
N ARG A 341 -17.92 -7.74 10.50
CA ARG A 341 -17.84 -6.35 10.11
C ARG A 341 -18.82 -6.08 8.97
N VAL A 342 -19.48 -4.95 9.04
CA VAL A 342 -20.23 -4.37 7.94
C VAL A 342 -19.67 -2.97 7.69
N ASP A 343 -19.37 -2.67 6.46
CA ASP A 343 -18.92 -1.35 6.06
C ASP A 343 -19.41 -0.97 4.66
N GLY A 344 -19.43 0.30 4.38
CA GLY A 344 -19.78 0.82 3.08
C GLY A 344 -19.50 2.30 2.95
N PHE A 345 -19.56 2.75 1.71
CA PHE A 345 -19.44 4.17 1.39
C PHE A 345 -20.40 4.59 0.28
N MET A 346 -20.61 5.88 0.20
CA MET A 346 -21.26 6.58 -0.88
C MET A 346 -20.37 7.74 -1.32
N LYS A 347 -20.11 7.83 -2.62
CA LYS A 347 -19.40 8.95 -3.24
C LYS A 347 -20.30 9.57 -4.29
N ASN A 348 -20.42 10.89 -4.28
CA ASN A 348 -21.17 11.65 -5.26
C ASN A 348 -20.31 12.81 -5.73
N GLY A 349 -20.19 12.95 -7.04
CA GLY A 349 -19.51 14.05 -7.70
C GLY A 349 -20.45 14.76 -8.65
N TYR A 350 -20.37 16.08 -8.70
CA TYR A 350 -21.08 16.91 -9.66
C TYR A 350 -20.14 17.98 -10.21
N VAL A 351 -20.05 18.06 -11.53
CA VAL A 351 -19.29 19.09 -12.24
C VAL A 351 -20.23 20.22 -12.59
N PHE A 352 -19.96 21.43 -12.07
CA PHE A 352 -20.76 22.62 -12.32
C PHE A 352 -20.34 23.32 -13.61
N ASP A 353 -19.05 23.25 -13.91
CA ASP A 353 -18.43 23.90 -15.06
C ASP A 353 -17.24 23.05 -15.53
N GLN A 354 -17.33 22.58 -16.75
CA GLN A 354 -16.29 21.74 -17.35
C GLN A 354 -15.06 22.55 -17.78
N GLU A 355 -15.21 23.85 -18.10
CA GLU A 355 -14.09 24.70 -18.52
C GLU A 355 -13.10 24.95 -17.34
N THR A 356 -13.63 25.30 -16.18
CA THR A 356 -12.81 25.55 -14.98
C THR A 356 -12.63 24.28 -14.13
N GLY A 357 -13.23 23.17 -14.50
CA GLY A 357 -13.27 21.96 -13.67
C GLY A 357 -13.95 22.15 -12.33
N MET A 358 -14.80 23.21 -12.22
CA MET A 358 -15.51 23.54 -10.98
C MET A 358 -16.45 22.38 -10.61
N SER A 359 -16.20 21.75 -9.48
CA SER A 359 -16.90 20.55 -9.07
C SER A 359 -17.02 20.43 -7.55
N ILE A 360 -17.96 19.62 -7.11
CA ILE A 360 -18.09 19.20 -5.72
C ILE A 360 -18.11 17.67 -5.63
N GLY A 361 -17.30 17.13 -4.71
CA GLY A 361 -17.31 15.72 -4.34
C GLY A 361 -17.76 15.55 -2.89
N ILE A 362 -18.67 14.61 -2.63
CA ILE A 362 -19.11 14.26 -1.28
C ILE A 362 -18.88 12.78 -1.09
N ILE A 363 -18.08 12.44 -0.07
CA ILE A 363 -17.77 11.08 0.35
C ILE A 363 -18.37 10.87 1.74
N ALA A 364 -19.21 9.87 1.89
CA ALA A 364 -19.72 9.44 3.18
C ALA A 364 -19.43 7.95 3.36
N SER A 365 -18.88 7.55 4.50
CA SER A 365 -18.69 6.13 4.82
C SER A 365 -19.07 5.83 6.26
N ALA A 366 -19.44 4.57 6.49
CA ALA A 366 -19.70 4.06 7.82
C ALA A 366 -19.21 2.60 7.93
N SER A 367 -18.78 2.22 9.12
CA SER A 367 -18.46 0.84 9.43
C SER A 367 -18.86 0.48 10.85
N TYR A 368 -19.25 -0.77 11.03
CA TYR A 368 -19.41 -1.39 12.33
C TYR A 368 -18.58 -2.67 12.37
N HIS A 369 -17.66 -2.74 13.31
CA HIS A 369 -16.77 -3.86 13.56
C HIS A 369 -17.05 -4.42 14.95
N ASN A 370 -17.26 -5.72 15.06
CA ASN A 370 -17.44 -6.40 16.35
C ASN A 370 -16.53 -7.61 16.41
N GLN A 371 -15.86 -7.77 17.52
CA GLN A 371 -14.98 -8.90 17.76
C GLN A 371 -15.19 -9.48 19.16
N GLN A 372 -15.05 -10.79 19.26
CA GLN A 372 -15.03 -11.56 20.51
C GLN A 372 -13.79 -12.44 20.46
N ASN A 373 -12.77 -12.04 21.20
CA ASN A 373 -11.45 -12.64 21.12
C ASN A 373 -11.01 -13.21 22.46
N SER A 374 -10.55 -14.45 22.44
CA SER A 374 -9.90 -15.10 23.59
C SER A 374 -8.50 -15.57 23.24
N TYR A 375 -7.56 -15.39 24.16
CA TYR A 375 -6.16 -15.76 24.07
C TYR A 375 -5.78 -16.51 25.36
N GLY A 376 -6.05 -17.81 25.39
CA GLY A 376 -5.93 -18.59 26.63
C GLY A 376 -6.89 -18.07 27.71
N SER A 377 -6.36 -17.53 28.79
CA SER A 377 -7.16 -16.94 29.91
C SER A 377 -7.52 -15.47 29.69
N ARG A 378 -7.01 -14.83 28.64
CA ARG A 378 -7.27 -13.41 28.34
C ARG A 378 -8.44 -13.26 27.40
N GLN A 379 -9.21 -12.21 27.56
CA GLN A 379 -10.36 -11.90 26.70
C GLN A 379 -10.31 -10.43 26.30
N TRP A 380 -10.58 -10.18 25.04
CA TRP A 380 -10.74 -8.84 24.49
C TRP A 380 -11.96 -8.80 23.56
N ASN A 381 -13.08 -8.39 24.13
CA ASN A 381 -14.33 -8.20 23.40
C ASN A 381 -14.47 -6.72 23.05
N ALA A 382 -14.70 -6.41 21.80
CA ALA A 382 -14.71 -5.02 21.38
C ALA A 382 -15.65 -4.78 20.21
N ALA A 383 -16.27 -3.60 20.20
CA ALA A 383 -17.03 -3.09 19.07
C ALA A 383 -16.57 -1.67 18.73
N GLN A 384 -16.44 -1.38 17.43
CA GLN A 384 -16.14 -0.05 16.91
C GLN A 384 -17.21 0.36 15.91
N THR A 385 -17.72 1.58 16.08
CA THR A 385 -18.52 2.30 15.09
C THR A 385 -17.67 3.43 14.54
N ASN A 386 -17.47 3.48 13.23
CA ASN A 386 -16.82 4.59 12.55
C ASN A 386 -17.79 5.22 11.55
N ALA A 387 -17.75 6.55 11.44
CA ALA A 387 -18.43 7.33 10.41
C ALA A 387 -17.52 8.43 9.90
N TYR A 388 -17.47 8.62 8.60
CA TYR A 388 -16.65 9.61 7.93
C TYR A 388 -17.46 10.35 6.89
N LEU A 389 -17.34 11.67 6.88
CA LEU A 389 -17.90 12.57 5.88
C LEU A 389 -16.80 13.48 5.37
N ASN A 390 -16.70 13.65 4.05
CA ASN A 390 -15.76 14.56 3.41
C ASN A 390 -16.45 15.23 2.22
N ALA A 391 -16.52 16.55 2.22
CA ALA A 391 -17.04 17.38 1.14
C ALA A 391 -15.89 18.21 0.57
N ILE A 392 -15.61 18.06 -0.73
CA ILE A 392 -14.47 18.64 -1.42
C ILE A 392 -15.01 19.49 -2.57
N PHE A 393 -14.70 20.74 -2.58
CA PHE A 393 -14.88 21.65 -3.72
C PHE A 393 -13.57 21.80 -4.46
N GLN A 394 -13.59 21.71 -5.79
CA GLN A 394 -12.41 21.90 -6.65
C GLN A 394 -12.72 22.90 -7.74
N THR A 395 -11.70 23.67 -8.13
CA THR A 395 -11.76 24.59 -9.27
C THR A 395 -10.34 24.87 -9.79
N SER A 396 -10.24 25.17 -11.07
CA SER A 396 -9.05 25.67 -11.74
C SER A 396 -9.24 27.17 -12.02
N PHE A 397 -8.15 27.92 -11.98
CA PHE A 397 -8.12 29.37 -12.30
C PHE A 397 -7.40 29.65 -13.63
N ASP A 398 -7.21 28.62 -14.44
CA ASP A 398 -6.55 28.76 -15.73
C ASP A 398 -7.50 29.49 -16.69
N ASP A 399 -7.04 30.62 -17.23
CA ASP A 399 -7.81 31.39 -18.21
C ASP A 399 -7.60 30.79 -19.62
N SER A 400 -8.03 29.52 -19.77
CA SER A 400 -7.79 28.70 -20.95
C SER A 400 -8.46 29.24 -22.23
N ALA A 401 -9.41 30.18 -22.09
CA ALA A 401 -10.14 30.77 -23.21
C ALA A 401 -9.35 31.81 -24.00
N THR A 402 -8.22 32.34 -23.47
CA THR A 402 -7.53 33.48 -24.09
C THR A 402 -6.08 33.25 -24.46
N ASP A 403 -5.40 32.24 -23.93
CA ASP A 403 -3.96 32.04 -24.18
C ASP A 403 -3.60 30.55 -24.31
N LEU A 404 -3.56 30.01 -25.52
CA LEU A 404 -3.01 28.69 -25.87
C LEU A 404 -1.53 28.51 -25.47
N TRP A 405 -0.92 29.52 -24.86
CA TRP A 405 0.48 29.60 -24.46
C TRP A 405 0.66 29.80 -22.94
N ASP A 406 -0.42 29.72 -22.16
CA ASP A 406 -0.27 29.83 -20.70
C ASP A 406 0.35 28.57 -20.14
N ASP A 407 1.62 28.70 -19.83
CA ASP A 407 2.47 27.62 -19.26
C ASP A 407 2.17 27.37 -17.76
N HIS A 408 1.15 28.00 -17.20
CA HIS A 408 0.82 28.00 -15.78
C HIS A 408 -0.56 27.38 -15.53
N SER A 409 -0.65 26.46 -14.58
CA SER A 409 -1.92 25.90 -14.12
C SER A 409 -2.07 26.07 -12.62
N HIS A 410 -3.26 26.46 -12.19
CA HIS A 410 -3.61 26.80 -10.83
C HIS A 410 -4.86 26.04 -10.39
N ASN A 411 -4.72 25.04 -9.55
CA ASN A 411 -5.84 24.25 -9.03
C ASN A 411 -6.01 24.50 -7.53
N LEU A 412 -7.23 24.73 -7.09
CA LEU A 412 -7.61 24.87 -5.69
C LEU A 412 -8.62 23.79 -5.32
N SER A 413 -8.33 23.07 -4.25
CA SER A 413 -9.28 22.18 -3.59
C SER A 413 -9.48 22.66 -2.16
N ALA A 414 -10.73 22.77 -1.72
CA ALA A 414 -11.04 23.16 -0.34
C ALA A 414 -12.25 22.35 0.15
N GLY A 415 -12.33 22.12 1.46
CA GLY A 415 -13.43 21.30 1.94
C GLY A 415 -13.55 21.20 3.45
N LEU A 416 -14.50 20.39 3.85
CA LEU A 416 -14.87 20.08 5.22
C LEU A 416 -14.88 18.57 5.40
N SER A 417 -14.41 18.08 6.54
CA SER A 417 -14.54 16.67 6.88
C SER A 417 -14.93 16.48 8.33
N VAL A 418 -15.54 15.34 8.61
CA VAL A 418 -15.81 14.90 9.99
C VAL A 418 -15.48 13.41 10.06
N ASN A 419 -14.70 13.03 11.06
CA ASN A 419 -14.48 11.64 11.41
C ASN A 419 -15.03 11.37 12.82
N TYR A 420 -15.75 10.28 12.98
CA TYR A 420 -16.26 9.80 14.26
C TYR A 420 -15.82 8.36 14.50
N ASP A 421 -15.28 8.09 15.67
CA ASP A 421 -14.94 6.76 16.16
C ASP A 421 -15.52 6.55 17.56
N GLY A 422 -16.34 5.53 17.73
CA GLY A 422 -16.85 5.08 19.02
C GLY A 422 -16.39 3.67 19.31
N TYR A 423 -15.81 3.44 20.49
CA TYR A 423 -15.30 2.16 20.93
C TYR A 423 -16.04 1.69 22.19
N GLN A 424 -16.40 0.42 22.20
CA GLN A 424 -16.88 -0.31 23.36
C GLN A 424 -15.93 -1.49 23.53
N GLU A 425 -15.07 -1.45 24.56
CA GLU A 425 -14.02 -2.45 24.75
C GLU A 425 -14.05 -2.98 26.18
N GLU A 426 -14.05 -4.30 26.28
CA GLU A 426 -13.91 -5.04 27.54
C GLU A 426 -12.65 -5.90 27.45
N LEU A 427 -11.68 -5.61 28.32
CA LEU A 427 -10.40 -6.31 28.38
C LEU A 427 -10.27 -7.03 29.73
N SER A 428 -9.99 -8.32 29.67
CA SER A 428 -9.64 -9.12 30.85
C SER A 428 -8.26 -9.74 30.63
N LEU A 429 -7.25 -9.27 31.35
CA LEU A 429 -5.88 -9.79 31.27
C LEU A 429 -5.61 -10.91 32.27
N VAL A 430 -6.01 -10.76 33.51
CA VAL A 430 -5.92 -11.78 34.57
C VAL A 430 -7.11 -11.65 35.51
N SER A 431 -7.64 -10.47 35.77
CA SER A 431 -8.77 -10.00 36.55
C SER A 431 -8.45 -8.56 37.03
N PRO A 432 -9.35 -7.61 37.13
CA PRO A 432 -10.74 -7.57 36.69
C PRO A 432 -10.89 -7.17 35.22
N ILE A 433 -12.14 -7.12 34.72
CA ILE A 433 -12.49 -6.61 33.41
C ILE A 433 -12.32 -5.10 33.40
N ASP A 434 -11.42 -4.60 32.59
CA ASP A 434 -11.25 -3.16 32.33
C ASP A 434 -12.19 -2.73 31.20
N ASN A 435 -13.05 -1.75 31.50
CA ASN A 435 -13.94 -1.15 30.51
C ASN A 435 -13.26 0.10 29.90
N LEU A 436 -12.89 0.00 28.63
CA LEU A 436 -12.14 1.03 27.91
C LEU A 436 -13.04 1.78 26.90
N ASN A 437 -14.31 1.99 27.23
CA ASN A 437 -15.26 2.69 26.37
C ASN A 437 -14.85 4.14 26.14
N ARG A 438 -14.82 4.55 24.88
CA ARG A 438 -14.48 5.91 24.48
C ARG A 438 -15.06 6.27 23.13
N TRP A 439 -15.11 7.55 22.84
CA TRP A 439 -15.44 8.06 21.53
C TRP A 439 -14.61 9.30 21.20
N GLU A 440 -14.43 9.54 19.93
CA GLU A 440 -13.74 10.70 19.40
C GLU A 440 -14.46 11.20 18.15
N MET A 441 -14.63 12.52 18.03
CA MET A 441 -15.12 13.18 16.83
C MET A 441 -14.12 14.25 16.43
N THR A 442 -13.76 14.24 15.14
CA THR A 442 -12.75 15.15 14.60
C THR A 442 -13.31 15.86 13.35
N PRO A 443 -14.05 16.97 13.52
CA PRO A 443 -14.36 17.88 12.43
C PRO A 443 -13.10 18.64 12.00
N GLY A 444 -12.99 18.95 10.71
CA GLY A 444 -11.87 19.68 10.15
C GLY A 444 -12.21 20.44 8.89
N VAL A 445 -11.43 21.47 8.62
CA VAL A 445 -11.46 22.28 7.40
C VAL A 445 -10.10 22.19 6.73
N PHE A 446 -10.07 22.20 5.40
CA PHE A 446 -8.82 22.10 4.66
C PHE A 446 -8.86 22.87 3.36
N ALA A 447 -7.66 23.27 2.91
CA ALA A 447 -7.44 23.78 1.58
C ALA A 447 -6.10 23.26 1.04
N GLU A 448 -6.07 22.94 -0.24
CA GLU A 448 -4.90 22.49 -0.97
C GLU A 448 -4.82 23.21 -2.30
N TYR A 449 -3.65 23.76 -2.58
CA TYR A 449 -3.38 24.51 -3.79
C TYR A 449 -2.27 23.81 -4.56
N THR A 450 -2.52 23.56 -5.85
CA THR A 450 -1.54 22.98 -6.79
C THR A 450 -1.20 24.00 -7.85
N TYR A 451 0.09 24.30 -7.97
CA TYR A 451 0.65 25.13 -9.01
C TYR A 451 1.51 24.27 -9.94
N THR A 452 1.27 24.34 -11.24
CA THR A 452 2.09 23.67 -12.25
C THR A 452 2.63 24.68 -13.26
N TYR A 453 3.92 24.55 -13.59
CA TYR A 453 4.59 25.34 -14.61
C TYR A 453 5.24 24.44 -15.65
N LYS A 454 4.76 24.47 -16.90
CA LYS A 454 5.31 23.74 -18.06
C LYS A 454 5.58 22.25 -17.79
N ASP A 455 4.77 21.60 -16.98
CA ASP A 455 5.04 20.24 -16.49
C ASP A 455 6.44 20.01 -15.88
N LYS A 456 7.24 21.07 -15.76
CA LYS A 456 8.59 21.02 -15.17
C LYS A 456 8.59 21.20 -13.68
N ILE A 457 7.69 22.04 -13.16
CA ILE A 457 7.55 22.29 -11.73
C ILE A 457 6.09 22.09 -11.35
N THR A 458 5.85 21.25 -10.35
CA THR A 458 4.54 21.14 -9.71
C THR A 458 4.73 21.32 -8.22
N LEU A 459 4.09 22.32 -7.65
CA LEU A 459 4.08 22.62 -6.22
C LEU A 459 2.68 22.38 -5.68
N LEU A 460 2.56 21.50 -4.68
CA LEU A 460 1.33 21.23 -3.95
C LEU A 460 1.54 21.69 -2.50
N VAL A 461 0.70 22.60 -2.04
CA VAL A 461 0.70 23.09 -0.67
C VAL A 461 -0.69 22.91 -0.08
N GLY A 462 -0.77 22.19 1.03
CA GLY A 462 -2.00 21.96 1.75
C GLY A 462 -1.90 22.39 3.21
N ILE A 463 -3.00 22.88 3.73
CA ILE A 463 -3.19 23.14 5.15
C ILE A 463 -4.53 22.59 5.59
N ARG A 464 -4.54 22.02 6.78
CA ARG A 464 -5.74 21.48 7.40
C ARG A 464 -5.75 21.83 8.88
N GLU A 465 -6.90 22.26 9.37
CA GLU A 465 -7.16 22.52 10.79
C GLU A 465 -8.27 21.60 11.27
N ASP A 466 -7.97 20.79 12.28
CA ASP A 466 -8.89 19.82 12.86
C ASP A 466 -9.09 20.09 14.35
N TYR A 467 -10.25 19.72 14.86
CA TYR A 467 -10.58 19.74 16.28
C TYR A 467 -10.95 18.33 16.75
N SER A 468 -10.09 17.71 17.54
CA SER A 468 -10.43 16.45 18.22
C SER A 468 -11.14 16.74 19.53
N THR A 469 -12.25 16.06 19.78
CA THR A 469 -12.94 16.13 21.10
C THR A 469 -12.07 15.61 22.24
N ARG A 470 -11.00 14.85 21.93
CA ARG A 470 -10.07 14.28 22.92
C ARG A 470 -8.82 15.16 23.09
N TYR A 471 -8.29 15.72 22.02
CA TYR A 471 -6.97 16.37 22.00
C TYR A 471 -7.02 17.87 21.69
N GLY A 472 -8.18 18.42 21.33
CA GLY A 472 -8.31 19.83 20.96
C GLY A 472 -7.89 20.13 19.51
N PHE A 473 -7.49 21.38 19.26
CA PHE A 473 -7.10 21.83 17.91
C PHE A 473 -5.70 21.39 17.52
N PHE A 474 -5.53 21.02 16.24
CA PHE A 474 -4.24 20.74 15.64
C PHE A 474 -4.22 21.07 14.15
N THR A 475 -3.07 21.55 13.69
CA THR A 475 -2.87 22.00 12.30
C THR A 475 -1.95 21.06 11.55
N THR A 476 -2.34 20.64 10.35
CA THR A 476 -1.60 19.72 9.47
C THR A 476 -1.15 20.44 8.20
N PRO A 477 -0.01 21.15 8.19
CA PRO A 477 0.59 21.69 6.98
C PRO A 477 1.34 20.59 6.22
N ARG A 478 1.22 20.59 4.88
CA ARG A 478 1.95 19.67 3.98
C ARG A 478 2.37 20.41 2.72
N MET A 479 3.54 20.07 2.21
CA MET A 479 4.07 20.60 0.96
C MET A 479 4.78 19.50 0.19
N ASN A 480 4.49 19.40 -1.11
CA ASN A 480 5.14 18.50 -2.05
C ASN A 480 5.57 19.30 -3.27
N LEU A 481 6.80 19.08 -3.71
CA LEU A 481 7.39 19.72 -4.88
C LEU A 481 7.88 18.63 -5.83
N ARG A 482 7.49 18.74 -7.10
CA ARG A 482 8.08 17.99 -8.21
C ARG A 482 8.84 18.96 -9.10
N TYR A 483 10.06 18.58 -9.46
CA TYR A 483 10.91 19.30 -10.40
C TYR A 483 11.44 18.34 -11.46
N ALA A 484 11.05 18.52 -12.71
CA ALA A 484 11.44 17.71 -13.86
C ALA A 484 12.02 18.61 -14.95
N PRO A 485 13.28 19.10 -14.80
CA PRO A 485 13.90 20.02 -15.77
C PRO A 485 14.13 19.34 -17.12
N PHE A 486 14.27 18.01 -17.12
CA PHE A 486 14.50 17.17 -18.27
C PHE A 486 13.55 15.98 -18.25
N GLU A 487 13.17 15.45 -19.39
CA GLU A 487 12.30 14.27 -19.56
C GLU A 487 12.87 13.01 -18.88
N TRP A 488 14.19 12.91 -18.83
CA TRP A 488 14.90 11.77 -18.27
C TRP A 488 15.19 11.89 -16.76
N TRP A 489 14.84 13.01 -16.09
CA TRP A 489 15.13 13.22 -14.68
C TRP A 489 13.99 13.93 -13.95
N THR A 490 13.54 13.34 -12.88
CA THR A 490 12.53 13.92 -11.98
C THR A 490 13.07 13.91 -10.55
N LEU A 491 12.92 15.04 -9.86
CA LEU A 491 13.22 15.22 -8.43
C LEU A 491 11.92 15.55 -7.70
N ARG A 492 11.69 14.93 -6.54
CA ARG A 492 10.56 15.24 -5.66
C ARG A 492 11.05 15.51 -4.25
N GLY A 493 10.44 16.52 -3.61
CA GLY A 493 10.66 16.82 -2.20
C GLY A 493 9.33 16.92 -1.48
N SER A 494 9.27 16.45 -0.24
CA SER A 494 8.07 16.53 0.59
C SER A 494 8.41 16.90 2.02
N VAL A 495 7.53 17.67 2.67
CA VAL A 495 7.60 17.96 4.10
C VAL A 495 6.20 18.19 4.64
N GLY A 496 5.92 17.71 5.85
CA GLY A 496 4.66 17.97 6.51
C GLY A 496 4.50 17.29 7.84
N LEU A 497 3.38 17.58 8.48
CA LEU A 497 2.97 16.98 9.74
C LEU A 497 1.92 15.89 9.53
N GLY A 498 1.94 14.90 10.42
CA GLY A 498 0.92 13.88 10.55
C GLY A 498 0.53 13.70 12.00
N TYR A 499 -0.74 13.38 12.24
CA TYR A 499 -1.31 13.18 13.58
C TYR A 499 -2.07 11.87 13.63
N ARG A 500 -2.14 11.27 14.80
CA ARG A 500 -2.89 10.04 15.02
C ARG A 500 -3.37 9.95 16.46
N SER A 501 -4.57 9.40 16.65
CA SER A 501 -5.09 9.01 17.98
C SER A 501 -4.72 7.56 18.26
N PRO A 502 -3.88 7.26 19.26
CA PRO A 502 -3.46 5.90 19.57
C PRO A 502 -4.61 5.09 20.19
N ASN A 503 -4.53 3.76 20.01
CA ASN A 503 -5.35 2.79 20.69
C ASN A 503 -4.43 1.80 21.42
N ALA A 504 -4.44 1.81 22.77
CA ALA A 504 -3.50 1.03 23.56
C ALA A 504 -3.52 -0.46 23.21
N ILE A 505 -4.70 -1.05 22.99
CA ILE A 505 -4.84 -2.49 22.75
C ILE A 505 -4.76 -2.83 21.27
N ALA A 506 -5.52 -2.17 20.42
CA ALA A 506 -5.55 -2.50 18.98
C ALA A 506 -4.18 -2.34 18.32
N ASP A 507 -3.42 -1.28 18.67
CA ASP A 507 -2.08 -1.03 18.13
C ASP A 507 -1.04 -2.05 18.64
N ASN A 508 -1.33 -2.74 19.73
CA ASN A 508 -0.45 -3.66 20.44
C ASN A 508 -1.08 -5.06 20.63
N ALA A 509 -2.07 -5.42 19.83
CA ALA A 509 -2.84 -6.67 19.94
C ALA A 509 -1.95 -7.94 19.90
N ALA A 510 -0.81 -7.88 19.23
CA ALA A 510 0.18 -8.96 19.18
C ALA A 510 0.64 -9.45 20.57
N TYR A 511 0.68 -8.57 21.55
CA TYR A 511 1.09 -8.95 22.91
C TYR A 511 -0.01 -9.70 23.69
N LEU A 512 -1.26 -9.73 23.21
CA LEU A 512 -2.34 -10.51 23.84
C LEU A 512 -2.09 -12.02 23.71
N SER A 513 -1.38 -12.45 22.66
CA SER A 513 -1.00 -13.85 22.43
C SER A 513 0.10 -14.36 23.38
N SER A 514 0.63 -13.52 24.26
CA SER A 514 1.69 -13.84 25.24
C SER A 514 1.25 -13.51 26.68
N ASN A 515 2.05 -13.96 27.67
CA ASN A 515 1.76 -13.65 29.09
C ASN A 515 2.35 -12.30 29.54
N ARG A 516 2.74 -11.43 28.60
CA ARG A 516 3.25 -10.11 28.96
C ARG A 516 2.23 -9.32 29.75
N ILE A 517 2.70 -8.69 30.82
CA ILE A 517 1.88 -7.78 31.63
C ILE A 517 1.80 -6.44 30.91
N TYR A 518 0.57 -5.95 30.70
CA TYR A 518 0.35 -4.63 30.14
C TYR A 518 0.38 -3.55 31.19
N HIS A 519 1.20 -2.52 30.98
CA HIS A 519 1.24 -1.30 31.77
C HIS A 519 0.87 -0.12 30.89
N PHE A 520 -0.32 0.42 31.01
CA PHE A 520 -0.80 1.54 30.21
C PHE A 520 -1.88 2.35 30.92
N ASP A 521 -2.07 3.57 30.48
CA ASP A 521 -3.16 4.45 30.86
C ASP A 521 -3.86 4.96 29.58
N GLU A 522 -4.96 4.30 29.17
CA GLU A 522 -5.70 4.63 27.96
C GLU A 522 -6.25 6.06 27.97
N VAL A 523 -6.62 6.58 29.15
CA VAL A 523 -7.23 7.91 29.26
C VAL A 523 -6.23 9.02 28.97
N ASN A 524 -4.96 8.80 29.33
CA ASN A 524 -3.90 9.82 29.25
C ASN A 524 -2.90 9.57 28.09
N LEU A 525 -3.20 8.70 27.14
CA LEU A 525 -2.33 8.53 25.97
C LEU A 525 -2.30 9.83 25.14
N ALA A 526 -1.09 10.27 24.80
CA ALA A 526 -0.87 11.46 23.97
C ALA A 526 -1.34 11.25 22.54
N GLN A 527 -1.82 12.33 21.90
CA GLN A 527 -1.96 12.34 20.44
C GLN A 527 -0.57 12.20 19.80
N GLU A 528 -0.40 11.21 18.94
CA GLU A 528 0.84 11.02 18.22
C GLU A 528 0.98 12.10 17.13
N ARG A 529 2.10 12.78 17.13
CA ARG A 529 2.43 13.86 16.21
C ARG A 529 3.82 13.67 15.64
N SER A 530 3.94 13.71 14.33
CA SER A 530 5.22 13.55 13.65
C SER A 530 5.44 14.57 12.55
N MET A 531 6.72 14.82 12.23
CA MET A 531 7.17 15.50 11.04
C MET A 531 7.82 14.47 10.11
N ASN A 532 7.41 14.47 8.85
CA ASN A 532 8.03 13.68 7.80
C ASN A 532 8.67 14.61 6.76
N THR A 533 9.87 14.26 6.31
CA THR A 533 10.58 14.94 5.21
C THR A 533 11.10 13.89 4.26
N GLY A 534 10.83 14.07 2.97
CA GLY A 534 11.20 13.14 1.92
C GLY A 534 11.91 13.81 0.75
N LEU A 535 12.84 13.07 0.15
CA LEU A 535 13.50 13.41 -1.11
C LEU A 535 13.53 12.16 -1.99
N SER A 536 13.07 12.28 -3.22
CA SER A 536 13.06 11.18 -4.20
C SER A 536 13.56 11.67 -5.53
N THR A 537 14.40 10.90 -6.20
CA THR A 537 14.88 11.18 -7.56
C THR A 537 14.69 9.96 -8.44
N VAL A 538 14.27 10.18 -9.69
CA VAL A 538 14.08 9.13 -10.70
C VAL A 538 14.78 9.53 -11.98
N PHE A 539 15.61 8.63 -12.49
CA PHE A 539 16.26 8.74 -13.79
C PHE A 539 15.64 7.75 -14.76
N TYR A 540 15.22 8.21 -15.91
CA TYR A 540 14.69 7.45 -17.03
C TYR A 540 15.77 7.39 -18.12
N ILE A 541 16.54 6.33 -18.13
CA ILE A 541 17.73 6.19 -18.97
C ILE A 541 17.37 5.37 -20.21
N PRO A 542 17.34 5.97 -21.43
CA PRO A 542 17.04 5.24 -22.63
C PRO A 542 18.18 4.25 -22.96
N MET A 543 17.82 3.00 -23.21
CA MET A 543 18.72 1.92 -23.59
C MET A 543 18.23 1.26 -24.89
N GLY A 544 18.48 1.92 -26.02
CA GLY A 544 17.94 1.53 -27.32
C GLY A 544 16.44 1.82 -27.40
N ASN A 545 15.62 0.79 -27.61
CA ASN A 545 14.15 0.90 -27.61
C ASN A 545 13.53 0.60 -26.23
N LYS A 546 14.31 0.63 -25.16
CA LYS A 546 13.90 0.34 -23.79
C LYS A 546 14.33 1.44 -22.85
N GLU A 547 13.78 1.43 -21.63
CA GLU A 547 14.09 2.40 -20.62
C GLU A 547 14.50 1.70 -19.31
N LEU A 548 15.63 2.11 -18.76
CA LEU A 548 16.02 1.77 -17.39
C LEU A 548 15.52 2.88 -16.48
N GLN A 549 14.66 2.53 -15.54
CA GLN A 549 14.26 3.42 -14.44
C GLN A 549 15.17 3.18 -13.25
N LEU A 550 15.91 4.19 -12.83
CA LEU A 550 16.73 4.18 -11.62
C LEU A 550 16.19 5.21 -10.65
N SER A 551 15.76 4.77 -9.48
CA SER A 551 15.26 5.67 -8.43
C SER A 551 16.12 5.60 -7.17
N GLY A 552 16.22 6.75 -6.49
CA GLY A 552 16.84 6.88 -5.18
C GLY A 552 15.93 7.71 -4.27
N GLU A 553 15.73 7.27 -3.04
CA GLU A 553 14.82 7.89 -2.11
C GLU A 553 15.44 7.97 -0.72
N TYR A 554 15.12 9.04 -0.02
CA TYR A 554 15.44 9.24 1.39
C TYR A 554 14.27 9.85 2.12
N TYR A 555 13.88 9.26 3.25
CA TYR A 555 12.84 9.77 4.14
C TYR A 555 13.33 9.83 5.57
N TYR A 556 12.99 10.92 6.24
CA TYR A 556 13.19 11.12 7.66
C TYR A 556 11.86 11.40 8.33
N THR A 557 11.47 10.55 9.28
CA THR A 557 10.29 10.76 10.13
C THR A 557 10.73 10.91 11.57
N ARG A 558 10.31 12.00 12.23
CA ARG A 558 10.56 12.25 13.63
C ARG A 558 9.24 12.47 14.36
N PHE A 559 9.02 11.71 15.42
CA PHE A 559 7.92 11.98 16.33
C PHE A 559 8.25 13.21 17.18
N LEU A 560 7.30 14.14 17.23
CA LEU A 560 7.35 15.35 18.04
C LEU A 560 6.72 15.06 19.41
N ASP A 561 5.75 14.14 19.44
CA ASP A 561 5.16 13.51 20.61
C ASP A 561 4.48 12.20 20.18
N GLY A 562 4.28 11.28 21.10
CA GLY A 562 3.63 10.01 20.80
C GLY A 562 3.76 9.00 21.92
N VAL A 563 3.26 7.79 21.66
CA VAL A 563 3.26 6.68 22.58
C VAL A 563 4.35 5.68 22.20
N ILE A 564 5.18 5.29 23.14
CA ILE A 564 6.20 4.26 22.97
C ILE A 564 5.73 2.98 23.68
N ALA A 565 5.68 1.88 22.95
CA ALA A 565 5.53 0.54 23.50
C ALA A 565 6.92 -0.02 23.83
N ASP A 566 7.27 -0.05 25.09
CA ASP A 566 8.57 -0.47 25.61
C ASP A 566 8.53 -1.90 26.13
N MET A 567 9.16 -2.82 25.39
CA MET A 567 9.35 -4.23 25.75
C MET A 567 10.61 -4.46 26.59
N ASP A 568 11.45 -3.44 26.72
CA ASP A 568 12.75 -3.54 27.37
C ASP A 568 12.68 -3.17 28.87
N ARG A 569 11.61 -2.46 29.30
CA ARG A 569 11.45 -2.00 30.67
C ARG A 569 11.15 -3.14 31.65
N ASP A 570 10.41 -4.15 31.19
CA ASP A 570 10.08 -5.33 31.94
C ASP A 570 10.31 -6.57 31.08
N LEU A 571 11.08 -7.53 31.55
CA LEU A 571 11.38 -8.77 30.83
C LEU A 571 10.12 -9.56 30.45
N HIS A 572 9.05 -9.41 31.24
CA HIS A 572 7.77 -10.12 31.08
C HIS A 572 6.60 -9.17 30.82
N GLY A 573 6.88 -7.90 30.50
CA GLY A 573 5.86 -6.88 30.32
C GLY A 573 6.01 -6.09 29.05
N VAL A 574 5.05 -5.22 28.82
CA VAL A 574 5.09 -4.11 27.86
C VAL A 574 4.53 -2.87 28.54
N THR A 575 5.29 -1.79 28.50
CA THR A 575 4.87 -0.51 29.09
C THR A 575 4.60 0.48 27.96
N LEU A 576 3.38 1.02 27.94
CA LEU A 576 3.04 2.15 27.08
C LEU A 576 3.24 3.44 27.86
N TYR A 577 4.03 4.35 27.33
CA TYR A 577 4.23 5.68 27.94
C TYR A 577 4.29 6.77 26.87
N ASN A 578 3.91 7.97 27.26
CA ASN A 578 3.99 9.13 26.37
C ASN A 578 5.45 9.63 26.32
N MET A 579 5.87 10.08 25.14
CA MET A 579 7.24 10.61 24.98
C MET A 579 7.50 11.80 25.91
N HIS A 580 6.52 12.68 26.15
CA HIS A 580 6.67 13.84 27.01
C HIS A 580 6.82 13.50 28.51
N ASP A 581 6.48 12.28 28.95
CA ASP A 581 6.68 11.80 30.31
C ASP A 581 8.14 11.42 30.62
N VAL A 582 8.97 11.30 29.58
CA VAL A 582 10.37 10.92 29.69
C VAL A 582 11.26 12.02 29.13
N ALA A 583 12.18 12.53 29.96
CA ALA A 583 13.11 13.60 29.57
C ALA A 583 13.93 13.19 28.34
N ASP A 584 14.01 14.08 27.36
CA ASP A 584 14.77 13.91 26.10
C ASP A 584 14.36 12.65 25.29
N ALA A 585 13.12 12.14 25.46
CA ALA A 585 12.63 11.01 24.70
C ALA A 585 12.63 11.32 23.19
N GLN A 586 13.08 10.37 22.41
CA GLN A 586 13.15 10.46 20.96
C GLN A 586 12.58 9.20 20.32
N TYR A 587 11.89 9.38 19.19
CA TYR A 587 11.48 8.32 18.29
C TYR A 587 11.59 8.84 16.86
N PHE A 588 12.40 8.18 16.02
CA PHE A 588 12.59 8.58 14.63
C PHE A 588 12.96 7.40 13.75
N SER A 589 12.78 7.61 12.43
CA SER A 589 13.17 6.68 11.37
C SER A 589 13.92 7.42 10.26
N HIS A 590 15.06 6.87 9.86
CA HIS A 590 15.73 7.17 8.60
C HIS A 590 15.54 6.00 7.64
N ASN A 591 15.15 6.28 6.41
CA ASN A 591 14.93 5.27 5.38
C ASN A 591 15.61 5.70 4.07
N TRP A 592 16.44 4.83 3.52
CA TRP A 592 17.10 5.00 2.22
C TRP A 592 16.68 3.85 1.32
N GLN A 593 16.29 4.14 0.10
CA GLN A 593 15.94 3.12 -0.89
C GLN A 593 16.56 3.47 -2.24
N VAL A 594 17.10 2.47 -2.92
CA VAL A 594 17.51 2.53 -4.32
C VAL A 594 16.84 1.41 -5.06
N GLU A 595 16.32 1.69 -6.25
CA GLU A 595 15.63 0.70 -7.06
C GLU A 595 15.95 0.90 -8.53
N ALA A 596 16.17 -0.20 -9.23
CA ALA A 596 16.34 -0.27 -10.67
C ALA A 596 15.26 -1.18 -11.26
N ASN A 597 14.56 -0.70 -12.27
CA ASN A 597 13.50 -1.42 -12.98
C ASN A 597 13.72 -1.31 -14.48
N MET A 598 13.69 -2.44 -15.19
CA MET A 598 13.95 -2.50 -16.62
C MET A 598 13.25 -3.70 -17.27
N GLU A 599 12.75 -3.51 -18.49
CA GLU A 599 12.48 -4.63 -19.39
C GLU A 599 13.78 -5.05 -20.09
N ILE A 600 14.37 -6.19 -19.73
CA ILE A 600 15.64 -6.68 -20.25
C ILE A 600 15.49 -7.16 -21.69
N LEU A 601 14.49 -8.01 -21.96
CA LEU A 601 14.07 -8.47 -23.27
C LEU A 601 12.56 -8.33 -23.38
N ARG A 602 12.02 -8.35 -24.59
CA ARG A 602 10.56 -8.27 -24.79
C ARG A 602 9.86 -9.36 -23.96
N GLY A 603 8.99 -8.94 -23.07
CA GLY A 603 8.30 -9.81 -22.13
C GLY A 603 9.11 -10.26 -20.92
N TRP A 604 10.35 -9.78 -20.73
CA TRP A 604 11.17 -10.08 -19.56
C TRP A 604 11.50 -8.82 -18.78
N THR A 605 10.84 -8.63 -17.65
CA THR A 605 11.08 -7.50 -16.72
C THR A 605 11.90 -7.94 -15.53
N MET A 606 12.69 -7.04 -15.00
CA MET A 606 13.47 -7.22 -13.78
C MET A 606 13.45 -5.97 -12.93
N THR A 607 13.21 -6.16 -11.65
CA THR A 607 13.31 -5.13 -10.60
C THR A 607 14.35 -5.56 -9.58
N ALA A 608 15.28 -4.68 -9.26
CA ALA A 608 16.25 -4.87 -8.19
C ALA A 608 16.19 -3.67 -7.25
N ALA A 609 15.99 -3.91 -5.96
CA ALA A 609 15.89 -2.85 -4.98
C ALA A 609 16.66 -3.19 -3.71
N PHE A 610 17.20 -2.16 -3.07
CA PHE A 610 17.80 -2.23 -1.76
C PHE A 610 17.32 -1.09 -0.90
N ARG A 611 16.87 -1.40 0.32
CA ARG A 611 16.45 -0.45 1.33
C ARG A 611 17.25 -0.65 2.60
N TYR A 612 17.70 0.46 3.19
CA TYR A 612 18.29 0.50 4.52
C TYR A 612 17.42 1.37 5.44
N THR A 613 17.18 0.90 6.66
CA THR A 613 16.29 1.55 7.62
C THR A 613 16.94 1.62 8.99
N ASP A 614 17.04 2.82 9.57
CA ASP A 614 17.53 3.05 10.93
C ASP A 614 16.39 3.64 11.77
N VAL A 615 15.79 2.81 12.63
CA VAL A 615 14.70 3.22 13.52
C VAL A 615 15.19 3.15 14.95
N LYS A 616 15.10 4.29 15.65
CA LYS A 616 15.47 4.38 17.05
C LYS A 616 14.35 4.96 17.88
N GLN A 617 14.21 4.42 19.06
CA GLN A 617 13.29 4.91 20.10
C GLN A 617 13.99 4.94 21.45
N THR A 618 13.59 5.87 22.28
CA THR A 618 13.99 5.85 23.69
C THR A 618 13.29 4.68 24.38
N SER A 619 14.04 3.79 25.02
CA SER A 619 13.51 2.68 25.81
C SER A 619 14.31 2.52 27.09
N PHE A 620 13.68 1.93 28.10
CA PHE A 620 14.32 1.71 29.40
C PHE A 620 15.38 0.62 29.31
N ASN A 621 16.57 0.87 29.83
CA ASN A 621 17.63 -0.11 29.92
C ASN A 621 17.73 -0.64 31.34
N ILE A 622 17.34 -1.89 31.57
CA ILE A 622 17.36 -2.51 32.89
C ILE A 622 18.77 -2.55 33.50
N ALA A 623 19.79 -2.78 32.67
CA ALA A 623 21.18 -2.89 33.13
C ALA A 623 21.76 -1.59 33.67
N THR A 624 21.37 -0.44 33.13
CA THR A 624 21.79 0.90 33.59
C THR A 624 20.76 1.60 34.45
N ASN A 625 19.53 1.09 34.51
CA ASN A 625 18.35 1.69 35.16
C ASN A 625 18.05 3.09 34.66
N GLU A 626 18.21 3.32 33.33
CA GLU A 626 18.02 4.61 32.69
C GLU A 626 17.30 4.45 31.34
N TYR A 627 16.60 5.49 30.89
CA TYR A 627 16.10 5.59 29.54
C TYR A 627 17.23 5.93 28.56
N GLN A 628 17.32 5.20 27.48
CA GLN A 628 18.36 5.36 26.46
C GLN A 628 17.79 5.27 25.04
N LEU A 629 18.35 6.05 24.11
CA LEU A 629 18.01 5.96 22.71
C LEU A 629 18.68 4.71 22.09
N ARG A 630 17.85 3.75 21.65
CA ARG A 630 18.31 2.45 21.13
C ARG A 630 17.60 2.08 19.83
N ASP A 631 18.15 1.10 19.12
CA ASP A 631 17.47 0.49 17.98
C ASP A 631 16.12 -0.08 18.42
N LYS A 632 15.06 0.19 17.67
CA LYS A 632 13.74 -0.39 17.92
C LYS A 632 13.83 -1.91 17.79
N PRO A 633 13.31 -2.70 18.75
CA PRO A 633 13.38 -4.15 18.66
C PRO A 633 12.52 -4.72 17.54
N LEU A 634 12.85 -5.91 17.05
CA LEU A 634 12.15 -6.66 15.99
C LEU A 634 12.02 -5.87 14.67
N GLN A 635 12.97 -4.97 14.40
CA GLN A 635 13.03 -4.15 13.20
C GLN A 635 14.22 -4.53 12.33
N ASN A 636 13.97 -5.00 11.11
CA ASN A 636 15.02 -5.31 10.14
C ASN A 636 15.71 -4.03 9.65
N LYS A 637 17.06 -4.02 9.67
CA LYS A 637 17.86 -2.86 9.23
C LYS A 637 17.94 -2.69 7.73
N PHE A 638 17.78 -3.76 6.95
CA PHE A 638 17.76 -3.67 5.50
C PHE A 638 16.82 -4.69 4.88
N LYS A 639 16.40 -4.41 3.65
CA LYS A 639 15.71 -5.34 2.77
C LYS A 639 16.28 -5.22 1.36
N GLY A 640 16.65 -6.34 0.76
CA GLY A 640 17.01 -6.45 -0.64
C GLY A 640 15.93 -7.26 -1.39
N ILE A 641 15.58 -6.84 -2.59
CA ILE A 641 14.65 -7.59 -3.46
C ILE A 641 15.24 -7.66 -4.86
N ILE A 642 15.15 -8.84 -5.46
CA ILE A 642 15.33 -9.07 -6.89
C ILE A 642 14.10 -9.82 -7.37
N SER A 643 13.28 -9.16 -8.18
CA SER A 643 12.08 -9.74 -8.78
C SER A 643 12.22 -9.77 -10.29
N THR A 644 11.85 -10.88 -10.91
CA THR A 644 11.90 -11.04 -12.37
C THR A 644 10.65 -11.76 -12.85
N SER A 645 10.12 -11.31 -13.97
CA SER A 645 8.96 -11.90 -14.62
C SER A 645 9.22 -12.04 -16.12
N TYR A 646 9.04 -13.23 -16.63
CA TYR A 646 9.14 -13.53 -18.05
C TYR A 646 7.83 -14.08 -18.58
N GLN A 647 7.27 -13.42 -19.58
CA GLN A 647 6.09 -13.86 -20.30
C GLN A 647 6.47 -14.20 -21.76
N THR A 648 6.06 -15.38 -22.22
CA THR A 648 6.34 -15.81 -23.59
C THR A 648 5.66 -14.90 -24.61
N PRO A 649 6.19 -14.77 -25.86
CA PRO A 649 5.69 -13.83 -26.88
C PRO A 649 4.19 -13.97 -27.20
N LEU A 650 3.63 -15.17 -27.08
CA LEU A 650 2.20 -15.44 -27.29
C LEU A 650 1.39 -15.37 -25.99
N LYS A 651 1.96 -14.81 -24.92
CA LYS A 651 1.35 -14.71 -23.58
C LYS A 651 0.77 -16.05 -23.05
N THR A 652 1.32 -17.18 -23.50
CA THR A 652 0.79 -18.51 -23.12
C THR A 652 1.40 -19.03 -21.82
N TRP A 653 2.60 -18.58 -21.45
CA TRP A 653 3.28 -18.91 -20.21
C TRP A 653 3.87 -17.65 -19.57
N GLN A 654 3.82 -17.61 -18.24
CA GLN A 654 4.50 -16.61 -17.43
C GLN A 654 5.28 -17.31 -16.31
N PHE A 655 6.49 -16.82 -16.06
CA PHE A 655 7.40 -17.30 -15.03
C PHE A 655 7.81 -16.14 -14.15
N ASP A 656 7.48 -16.21 -12.88
CA ASP A 656 7.73 -15.18 -11.90
C ASP A 656 8.67 -15.72 -10.82
N LEU A 657 9.69 -14.96 -10.44
CA LEU A 657 10.63 -15.34 -9.39
C LEU A 657 11.02 -14.09 -8.60
N THR A 658 10.91 -14.16 -7.27
CA THR A 658 11.31 -13.09 -6.37
C THR A 658 12.22 -13.62 -5.28
N ALA A 659 13.40 -13.06 -5.15
CA ALA A 659 14.33 -13.30 -4.06
C ALA A 659 14.34 -12.10 -3.12
N GLN A 660 14.13 -12.36 -1.83
CA GLN A 660 14.17 -11.36 -0.76
C GLN A 660 15.36 -11.65 0.16
N PHE A 661 16.02 -10.58 0.63
CA PHE A 661 17.09 -10.62 1.62
C PHE A 661 16.67 -9.73 2.78
N ASN A 662 16.23 -10.33 3.87
CA ASN A 662 15.75 -9.64 5.07
C ASN A 662 16.89 -9.44 6.04
N GLY A 663 17.08 -8.22 6.52
CA GLY A 663 18.22 -7.80 7.33
C GLY A 663 18.17 -8.27 8.77
N GLU A 664 19.21 -7.96 9.50
CA GLU A 664 19.30 -8.18 10.94
C GLU A 664 18.47 -7.16 11.73
N GLY A 665 18.05 -7.49 12.95
CA GLY A 665 17.38 -6.60 13.87
C GLY A 665 17.68 -6.93 15.34
N ARG A 666 17.53 -5.93 16.21
CA ARG A 666 17.71 -6.12 17.67
C ARG A 666 16.53 -6.91 18.26
N MET A 667 16.85 -7.85 19.15
CA MET A 667 15.86 -8.51 19.98
C MET A 667 15.59 -7.68 21.24
N PRO A 668 14.39 -7.78 21.85
CA PRO A 668 14.11 -7.18 23.16
C PRO A 668 15.08 -7.71 24.25
N ASP A 669 15.33 -6.90 25.29
CA ASP A 669 16.27 -7.26 26.36
C ASP A 669 15.88 -8.54 27.12
N GLY A 670 14.61 -8.89 27.18
CA GLY A 670 14.12 -10.12 27.78
C GLY A 670 14.31 -11.39 26.94
N PHE A 671 14.81 -11.27 25.71
CA PHE A 671 14.98 -12.42 24.82
C PHE A 671 16.17 -13.29 25.23
N VAL A 672 15.95 -14.61 25.23
CA VAL A 672 17.00 -15.61 25.48
C VAL A 672 17.26 -16.39 24.20
N ILE A 673 18.51 -16.46 23.77
CA ILE A 673 18.88 -17.22 22.57
C ILE A 673 18.55 -18.71 22.79
N PRO A 674 17.74 -19.34 21.92
CA PRO A 674 17.45 -20.77 22.01
C PRO A 674 18.73 -21.60 21.96
N GLU A 675 18.80 -22.66 22.74
CA GLU A 675 19.97 -23.54 22.80
C GLU A 675 20.30 -24.12 21.44
N GLY A 676 21.56 -24.00 21.01
CA GLY A 676 22.00 -24.49 19.71
C GLY A 676 21.65 -23.63 18.51
N SER A 677 20.83 -22.58 18.66
CA SER A 677 20.46 -21.72 17.55
C SER A 677 21.65 -20.94 16.99
N LYS A 678 21.76 -20.94 15.67
CA LYS A 678 22.74 -20.16 14.91
C LYS A 678 22.18 -18.88 14.28
N GLN A 679 20.90 -18.61 14.51
CA GLN A 679 20.16 -17.49 13.91
C GLN A 679 20.43 -16.15 14.62
N TYR A 680 21.10 -16.16 15.75
CA TYR A 680 21.36 -14.97 16.56
C TYR A 680 22.85 -14.68 16.71
N ARG A 681 23.14 -13.45 17.12
CA ARG A 681 24.50 -13.00 17.49
C ARG A 681 24.43 -11.96 18.60
N MET A 682 25.48 -11.88 19.40
CA MET A 682 25.69 -10.81 20.37
C MET A 682 26.49 -9.67 19.71
N HIS A 683 26.07 -8.43 19.88
CA HIS A 683 26.78 -7.24 19.45
C HIS A 683 26.56 -6.10 20.45
N ASN A 684 27.64 -5.55 20.99
CA ASN A 684 27.61 -4.47 21.99
C ASN A 684 26.68 -4.72 23.18
N GLY A 685 26.63 -5.97 23.67
CA GLY A 685 25.79 -6.35 24.79
C GLY A 685 24.32 -6.64 24.45
N TYR A 686 23.89 -6.48 23.20
CA TYR A 686 22.54 -6.75 22.72
C TYR A 686 22.50 -7.98 21.82
N ILE A 687 21.37 -8.66 21.83
CA ILE A 687 21.08 -9.78 20.93
C ILE A 687 20.47 -9.24 19.64
N TYR A 688 21.00 -9.70 18.51
CA TYR A 688 20.48 -9.45 17.17
C TYR A 688 20.16 -10.77 16.49
N HIS A 689 19.00 -10.86 15.81
CA HIS A 689 18.81 -11.92 14.83
C HIS A 689 19.65 -11.62 13.58
N LYS A 690 20.06 -12.67 12.86
CA LYS A 690 20.81 -12.53 11.61
C LYS A 690 19.88 -12.28 10.42
N TRP A 691 20.47 -11.85 9.31
CA TRP A 691 19.77 -11.76 8.03
C TRP A 691 19.37 -13.14 7.50
N TYR A 692 18.30 -13.20 6.69
CA TYR A 692 17.81 -14.42 6.07
C TYR A 692 17.25 -14.16 4.67
N PRO A 693 17.40 -15.16 3.75
CA PRO A 693 16.80 -15.10 2.42
C PRO A 693 15.42 -15.74 2.40
N GLN A 694 14.55 -15.26 1.50
CA GLN A 694 13.33 -15.94 1.10
C GLN A 694 13.26 -15.95 -0.43
N LEU A 695 12.73 -17.03 -0.98
CA LEU A 695 12.54 -17.20 -2.42
C LEU A 695 11.09 -17.58 -2.68
N LEU A 696 10.45 -16.83 -3.60
CA LEU A 696 9.08 -17.06 -4.04
C LEU A 696 9.08 -17.24 -5.55
N GLY A 697 8.21 -18.09 -6.08
CA GLY A 697 8.11 -18.27 -7.52
C GLY A 697 6.77 -18.81 -7.95
N GLN A 698 6.37 -18.47 -9.19
CA GLN A 698 5.12 -18.93 -9.79
C GLN A 698 5.30 -19.20 -11.28
N VAL A 699 4.60 -20.20 -11.76
CA VAL A 699 4.44 -20.48 -13.19
C VAL A 699 2.96 -20.45 -13.52
N THR A 700 2.58 -19.64 -14.50
CA THR A 700 1.20 -19.52 -14.97
C THR A 700 1.10 -19.95 -16.43
N LYS A 701 0.14 -20.82 -16.72
CA LYS A 701 -0.27 -21.19 -18.07
C LYS A 701 -1.58 -20.51 -18.42
N PHE A 702 -1.57 -19.70 -19.45
CA PHE A 702 -2.76 -19.01 -19.95
C PHE A 702 -3.38 -19.79 -21.14
N PHE A 703 -4.69 -19.85 -21.13
CA PHE A 703 -5.55 -20.26 -22.23
C PHE A 703 -6.46 -19.08 -22.59
N ARG A 704 -7.35 -19.25 -23.54
CA ARG A 704 -8.17 -18.14 -24.03
C ARG A 704 -9.00 -17.47 -22.93
N THR A 705 -9.77 -18.24 -22.16
CA THR A 705 -10.72 -17.73 -21.14
C THR A 705 -10.37 -18.19 -19.71
N TRP A 706 -9.28 -18.93 -19.54
CA TRP A 706 -8.88 -19.46 -18.23
C TRP A 706 -7.36 -19.59 -18.12
N SER A 707 -6.88 -19.65 -16.91
CA SER A 707 -5.48 -19.93 -16.62
C SER A 707 -5.33 -20.86 -15.42
N ILE A 708 -4.21 -21.54 -15.36
CA ILE A 708 -3.79 -22.33 -14.20
C ILE A 708 -2.43 -21.84 -13.74
N TYR A 709 -2.24 -21.75 -12.45
CA TYR A 709 -0.97 -21.33 -11.87
C TYR A 709 -0.53 -22.25 -10.75
N LEU A 710 0.78 -22.51 -10.69
CA LEU A 710 1.46 -23.27 -9.65
C LEU A 710 2.56 -22.39 -9.08
N GLY A 711 2.57 -22.20 -7.78
CA GLY A 711 3.58 -21.39 -7.13
C GLY A 711 4.08 -21.98 -5.83
N ALA A 712 5.16 -21.38 -5.34
CA ALA A 712 5.80 -21.75 -4.09
C ALA A 712 6.25 -20.49 -3.34
N GLU A 713 6.01 -20.48 -2.04
CA GLU A 713 6.48 -19.45 -1.11
C GLU A 713 7.54 -20.06 -0.18
N ASN A 714 8.42 -19.20 0.32
CA ASN A 714 9.50 -19.58 1.22
C ASN A 714 10.28 -20.83 0.74
N MET A 715 10.64 -20.88 -0.56
CA MET A 715 11.37 -22.02 -1.15
C MET A 715 12.74 -22.28 -0.49
N THR A 716 13.26 -21.31 0.26
CA THR A 716 14.47 -21.45 1.09
C THR A 716 14.23 -22.29 2.33
N ASN A 717 12.99 -22.55 2.67
CA ASN A 717 12.54 -23.25 3.88
C ASN A 717 13.13 -22.66 5.17
N PHE A 718 13.35 -21.33 5.17
CA PHE A 718 13.86 -20.65 6.35
C PHE A 718 12.71 -20.38 7.32
N THR A 719 12.88 -20.80 8.58
CA THR A 719 11.93 -20.54 9.67
C THR A 719 12.68 -20.03 10.90
N GLN A 720 11.98 -19.24 11.73
CA GLN A 720 12.53 -18.81 13.00
C GLN A 720 12.67 -20.00 13.96
N ASP A 721 13.85 -20.15 14.56
CA ASP A 721 14.05 -21.13 15.63
C ASP A 721 13.24 -20.72 16.85
N ASN A 722 12.36 -21.61 17.33
CA ASN A 722 11.60 -21.41 18.56
C ASN A 722 10.75 -20.10 18.54
N PRO A 723 9.76 -19.98 17.62
CA PRO A 723 8.99 -18.76 17.46
C PRO A 723 8.15 -18.41 18.71
N ILE A 724 7.78 -19.42 19.51
CA ILE A 724 7.08 -19.25 20.78
C ILE A 724 8.09 -19.49 21.91
N VAL A 725 8.36 -18.44 22.68
CA VAL A 725 9.29 -18.47 23.83
C VAL A 725 8.51 -18.83 25.09
N GLY A 726 9.11 -19.65 25.97
CA GLY A 726 8.50 -19.98 27.25
C GLY A 726 9.23 -21.07 28.02
N SER A 727 8.75 -21.37 29.23
CA SER A 727 9.30 -22.42 30.05
C SER A 727 8.77 -23.78 29.60
N LYS A 728 9.66 -24.68 29.22
CA LYS A 728 9.32 -26.10 29.01
C LYS A 728 9.05 -26.78 30.35
N ILE A 729 8.13 -27.74 30.34
CA ILE A 729 7.81 -28.54 31.52
C ILE A 729 8.67 -29.81 31.52
N GLY A 730 9.78 -29.82 32.27
CA GLY A 730 10.71 -30.95 32.32
C GLY A 730 11.30 -31.26 30.95
N ASP A 731 11.33 -32.54 30.58
CA ASP A 731 11.80 -33.01 29.25
C ASP A 731 10.69 -32.97 28.17
N THR A 732 9.53 -32.41 28.49
CA THR A 732 8.42 -32.31 27.53
C THR A 732 8.73 -31.24 26.47
N GLN A 733 8.25 -31.45 25.25
CA GLN A 733 8.39 -30.50 24.17
C GLN A 733 7.43 -29.30 24.30
N PHE A 734 6.48 -29.34 25.24
CA PHE A 734 5.40 -28.37 25.36
C PHE A 734 5.75 -27.21 26.26
N VAL A 735 5.45 -26.01 25.79
CA VAL A 735 5.64 -24.76 26.50
C VAL A 735 4.65 -24.67 27.68
N ASN A 736 5.12 -24.21 28.84
CA ASN A 736 4.24 -23.90 29.96
C ASN A 736 3.57 -22.53 29.74
N THR A 737 2.37 -22.52 29.20
CA THR A 737 1.59 -21.31 28.86
C THR A 737 1.13 -20.52 30.10
N GLN A 738 1.30 -21.07 31.32
CA GLN A 738 1.08 -20.34 32.56
C GLN A 738 2.37 -19.69 33.10
N SER A 739 3.51 -19.95 32.47
CA SER A 739 4.75 -19.31 32.88
C SER A 739 4.74 -17.83 32.46
N ALA A 740 5.27 -16.97 33.32
CA ALA A 740 5.53 -15.57 33.00
C ALA A 740 6.46 -15.40 31.80
N ASN A 741 7.25 -16.43 31.47
CA ASN A 741 8.16 -16.42 30.32
C ASN A 741 7.49 -16.81 29.00
N TYR A 742 6.21 -17.25 29.01
CA TYR A 742 5.50 -17.58 27.77
C TYR A 742 5.29 -16.34 26.92
N ASP A 743 5.82 -16.34 25.69
CA ASP A 743 5.77 -15.21 24.79
C ASP A 743 5.75 -15.64 23.33
N ALA A 744 4.68 -15.27 22.61
CA ALA A 744 4.49 -15.46 21.18
C ALA A 744 4.71 -14.17 20.38
N SER A 745 5.09 -13.05 21.01
CA SER A 745 5.23 -11.75 20.36
C SER A 745 6.62 -11.45 19.81
N MET A 746 7.63 -12.31 20.06
CA MET A 746 9.01 -12.08 19.65
C MET A 746 9.31 -12.64 18.24
N ILE A 747 8.44 -12.33 17.29
CA ILE A 747 8.55 -12.83 15.91
C ILE A 747 9.32 -11.87 15.00
N TRP A 748 10.24 -12.40 14.18
CA TRP A 748 11.05 -11.61 13.24
C TRP A 748 11.24 -12.28 11.88
N ALA A 749 10.88 -13.57 11.73
CA ALA A 749 11.04 -14.35 10.51
C ALA A 749 9.80 -15.25 10.28
N PRO A 750 9.70 -15.95 9.15
CA PRO A 750 8.61 -16.90 8.91
C PRO A 750 8.49 -17.95 10.01
N ILE A 751 7.27 -18.30 10.35
CA ILE A 751 6.93 -19.33 11.34
C ILE A 751 6.91 -20.71 10.68
N HIS A 752 6.37 -20.80 9.46
CA HIS A 752 6.25 -22.03 8.68
C HIS A 752 7.24 -22.06 7.52
N GLY A 753 7.57 -23.28 7.07
CA GLY A 753 8.50 -23.54 5.98
C GLY A 753 7.93 -23.22 4.59
N TRP A 754 8.35 -23.99 3.58
CA TRP A 754 7.86 -23.82 2.21
C TRP A 754 6.37 -24.16 2.09
N LYS A 755 5.67 -23.41 1.26
CA LYS A 755 4.26 -23.62 0.91
C LYS A 755 4.13 -23.72 -0.62
N LEU A 756 3.45 -24.76 -1.12
CA LEU A 756 3.03 -24.86 -2.52
C LEU A 756 1.56 -24.52 -2.63
N TYR A 757 1.19 -23.88 -3.72
CA TYR A 757 -0.20 -23.61 -4.06
C TYR A 757 -0.49 -23.84 -5.53
N LEU A 758 -1.71 -24.29 -5.81
CA LEU A 758 -2.24 -24.49 -7.15
C LEU A 758 -3.53 -23.70 -7.27
N GLY A 759 -3.64 -22.92 -8.33
CA GLY A 759 -4.84 -22.13 -8.55
C GLY A 759 -5.33 -22.14 -9.99
N PHE A 760 -6.59 -21.78 -10.14
CA PHE A 760 -7.34 -21.74 -11.39
C PHE A 760 -8.07 -20.40 -11.48
N ARG A 761 -7.97 -19.74 -12.63
CA ARG A 761 -8.73 -18.53 -12.96
C ARG A 761 -9.54 -18.80 -14.23
N TRP A 762 -10.78 -18.33 -14.23
CA TRP A 762 -11.66 -18.35 -15.39
C TRP A 762 -12.47 -17.06 -15.43
N ALA A 763 -12.67 -16.52 -16.61
CA ALA A 763 -13.52 -15.36 -16.81
C ALA A 763 -14.37 -15.54 -18.06
N LEU A 764 -15.62 -15.08 -17.96
CA LEU A 764 -16.47 -14.88 -19.11
C LEU A 764 -16.19 -13.46 -19.62
N GLU A 765 -15.49 -13.36 -20.74
CA GLU A 765 -15.17 -12.07 -21.35
C GLU A 765 -16.46 -11.28 -21.60
N ARG A 766 -16.43 -9.99 -21.34
CA ARG A 766 -17.54 -9.10 -21.65
C ARG A 766 -17.72 -9.11 -23.17
N ALA A 767 -18.94 -9.34 -23.66
CA ALA A 767 -19.23 -9.16 -25.08
C ALA A 767 -19.07 -7.66 -25.39
N GLU A 768 -18.25 -7.34 -26.35
CA GLU A 768 -17.99 -6.00 -26.87
C GLU A 768 -19.28 -5.32 -27.38
#